data_b71abd884e70a3e83d5e0e3cdb76f4e1
#
_entry.id   b71abd884e70a3e83d5e0e3cdb76f4e1
#
_cell.length_a   1.000
_cell.length_b   1.000
_cell.length_c   1.000
_cell.angle_alpha   90.00
_cell.angle_beta   90.00
_cell.angle_gamma   90.00
#
_symmetry.space_group_name_H-M   'P 1'
#
loop_
_entity.id
_entity.type
_entity.pdbx_description
1 polymer ?
#
loop_
_entity_poly.entity_id
_entity_poly.type
_entity_poly.pdbx_seq_one_letter_code
_entity_poly.pdbx_strand_id
1 'polypeptide(L)'
;MTPLSKDAGLRTGANRRSTMSGFITKTAAGIAAAATLIGGLAIGASSAQATTTTSYDRTLGNAQFEAARTQNGLAKEMNYGSILHAWMWSFNTMKEHMAEIADAGYTSVQTSPISVIKGPMQGKKFTENWYYVYQPAGTSIGNSIVGSEDDLKAMTAEAHKYGIRIIVDAVINHFTSDWNAIEPSWQNASLFHTKSEGGCGNNGTGINYGNRWQVTHCHLLGLWDLNTENQEVGNRMQGFLKQAVADGVDGFRYDAAKHIELPDEFGTHSPYFDTILDNGAQYQYGEVLQGDAGLNVAAYPALFEKYSSNGGGNTASNYGGALRSALNSKNLNAGNLNSLQGQGVQDDQLVTWVESHDTYANGDRQSTGMTDWQIRMGWGVIGARKGGAPLFFNRPVGSGGSNAQFAEQSQLGDAGDNEWKSPEVKWVNKFRNAMEGNAEYLRNCQAENCLMIERYKSDGSNANDGVVVVNMDGDKNLAGLDTTLDDGTYTDQVNGGAITVANKKITAGSVKSGKVSVFVNIGTAPTPDPDPTPDPDPTPDSTTTVYYPSTKFGADSTYLHWRFADGGTWTTAPGVKMTAACSGYVSYAIENPDGRPIEFVFTNGSGQWDNKNGVSGQNYTATGASVVVTDNSGNYGTTAPCTV
;
A
#
# COMPACT_ATOMS: atom_id res chain seq x y z
N MET A 1 -21.71 -17.00 -28.17
CA MET A 1 -23.05 -17.02 -28.81
C MET A 1 -23.57 -15.60 -28.78
N THR A 2 -23.87 -15.14 -29.93
CA THR A 2 -24.39 -13.93 -30.55
C THR A 2 -24.81 -12.74 -29.68
N PRO A 3 -24.50 -11.54 -30.12
CA PRO A 3 -24.82 -10.28 -29.44
C PRO A 3 -26.21 -9.76 -29.81
N LEU A 4 -26.81 -9.01 -28.90
CA LEU A 4 -27.97 -8.17 -29.25
C LEU A 4 -27.62 -6.70 -29.10
N SER A 5 -27.74 -6.04 -30.23
CA SER A 5 -27.53 -4.64 -30.49
C SER A 5 -28.79 -3.81 -30.24
N LYS A 6 -28.59 -2.49 -29.93
CA LYS A 6 -29.35 -1.32 -30.43
C LYS A 6 -30.81 -1.16 -29.95
N ASP A 7 -31.34 0.00 -29.74
CA ASP A 7 -31.23 1.35 -30.29
C ASP A 7 -31.99 2.34 -29.39
N ALA A 8 -31.43 3.50 -29.22
CA ALA A 8 -31.91 4.79 -29.71
C ALA A 8 -33.21 5.39 -29.14
N GLY A 9 -33.12 6.63 -28.78
CA GLY A 9 -34.26 7.50 -28.66
C GLY A 9 -34.01 8.82 -27.98
N LEU A 10 -33.35 9.76 -28.69
CA LEU A 10 -33.46 11.19 -28.40
C LEU A 10 -34.92 11.63 -28.41
N ARG A 11 -35.39 12.35 -27.42
CA ARG A 11 -36.40 13.39 -27.59
C ARG A 11 -36.15 14.57 -26.66
N THR A 12 -35.91 15.68 -27.28
CA THR A 12 -35.93 17.07 -26.79
C THR A 12 -37.32 17.47 -26.31
N GLY A 13 -37.38 18.31 -25.26
CA GLY A 13 -38.64 18.95 -24.87
C GLY A 13 -38.44 19.99 -23.77
N ALA A 14 -38.52 21.21 -24.16
CA ALA A 14 -38.24 22.49 -23.54
C ALA A 14 -39.13 22.90 -22.35
N ASN A 15 -38.54 23.75 -21.52
CA ASN A 15 -39.07 24.91 -20.78
C ASN A 15 -40.39 24.82 -20.00
N ARG A 16 -40.30 25.12 -18.71
CA ARG A 16 -41.03 26.27 -18.13
C ARG A 16 -40.42 26.73 -16.81
N ARG A 17 -40.08 28.02 -16.79
CA ARG A 17 -39.80 28.80 -15.59
C ARG A 17 -41.08 28.97 -14.77
N SER A 18 -40.96 29.00 -13.45
CA SER A 18 -41.84 29.80 -12.61
C SER A 18 -41.06 30.19 -11.33
N THR A 19 -40.93 31.48 -11.20
CA THR A 19 -40.44 32.27 -10.07
C THR A 19 -41.51 32.46 -9.00
N MET A 20 -41.11 32.46 -7.70
CA MET A 20 -41.63 33.30 -6.59
C MET A 20 -40.83 32.91 -5.35
N SER A 21 -39.96 33.69 -4.78
CA SER A 21 -40.00 34.95 -3.97
C SER A 21 -40.82 34.89 -2.68
N GLY A 22 -40.16 35.15 -1.55
CA GLY A 22 -40.75 35.59 -0.28
C GLY A 22 -40.06 35.00 0.93
N PHE A 23 -39.09 35.60 1.51
CA PHE A 23 -38.98 36.65 2.55
C PHE A 23 -39.16 36.16 4.01
N ILE A 24 -38.09 36.31 4.85
CA ILE A 24 -38.01 36.90 6.23
C ILE A 24 -38.51 35.98 7.36
N THR A 25 -37.85 35.82 8.52
CA THR A 25 -37.03 36.70 9.38
C THR A 25 -36.32 35.89 10.48
N LYS A 26 -35.25 36.47 11.00
CA LYS A 26 -34.49 36.10 12.20
C LYS A 26 -35.32 36.23 13.47
N THR A 27 -35.00 35.41 14.51
CA THR A 27 -34.81 35.97 15.86
C THR A 27 -33.95 35.02 16.71
N ALA A 28 -33.01 35.61 17.42
CA ALA A 28 -32.17 35.02 18.45
C ALA A 28 -32.70 35.43 19.84
N ALA A 29 -32.46 34.61 20.84
CA ALA A 29 -32.27 34.87 22.29
C ALA A 29 -32.40 33.49 22.98
N GLY A 30 -31.59 33.02 23.89
CA GLY A 30 -30.77 33.59 24.90
C GLY A 30 -31.19 33.11 26.28
N ILE A 31 -30.24 32.62 27.13
CA ILE A 31 -30.27 32.56 28.60
C ILE A 31 -31.00 31.33 29.21
N ALA A 32 -30.40 30.56 30.05
CA ALA A 32 -29.55 30.50 31.20
C ALA A 32 -29.95 29.35 32.13
N ALA A 33 -29.02 28.92 32.92
CA ALA A 33 -29.01 27.80 33.86
C ALA A 33 -30.06 27.82 34.98
N ALA A 34 -30.40 26.62 35.48
CA ALA A 34 -30.67 26.40 36.90
C ALA A 34 -30.44 24.91 37.25
N ALA A 35 -29.56 24.70 38.19
CA ALA A 35 -29.34 23.43 38.85
C ALA A 35 -30.44 23.14 39.88
N THR A 36 -30.86 21.87 39.98
CA THR A 36 -31.47 21.35 41.19
C THR A 36 -31.11 19.87 41.36
N LEU A 37 -30.43 19.57 42.45
CA LEU A 37 -30.25 18.22 42.99
C LEU A 37 -31.56 17.66 43.52
N ILE A 38 -31.83 16.37 43.33
CA ILE A 38 -32.44 15.47 44.33
C ILE A 38 -32.25 14.00 43.90
N GLY A 39 -31.56 13.23 44.74
CA GLY A 39 -31.95 11.93 45.26
C GLY A 39 -31.92 10.66 44.40
N GLY A 40 -30.96 9.85 44.66
CA GLY A 40 -30.60 8.52 44.31
C GLY A 40 -31.67 7.45 44.04
N LEU A 41 -31.33 6.59 43.10
CA LEU A 41 -31.58 5.14 43.13
C LEU A 41 -30.43 4.48 42.36
N ALA A 42 -29.66 3.67 43.06
CA ALA A 42 -28.63 2.84 42.47
C ALA A 42 -29.29 1.69 41.69
N ILE A 43 -29.17 1.72 40.36
CA ILE A 43 -29.37 0.54 39.51
C ILE A 43 -28.01 0.26 38.90
N GLY A 44 -27.52 -0.97 39.11
CA GLY A 44 -26.23 -1.41 38.67
C GLY A 44 -26.03 -1.23 37.15
N ALA A 45 -25.20 -0.25 36.81
CA ALA A 45 -24.62 -0.18 35.49
C ALA A 45 -23.47 -1.19 35.45
N SER A 46 -23.68 -2.28 34.71
CA SER A 46 -22.55 -3.07 34.20
C SER A 46 -21.66 -2.10 33.43
N SER A 47 -20.45 -1.90 33.94
CA SER A 47 -19.40 -1.18 33.23
C SER A 47 -19.16 -1.90 31.90
N ALA A 48 -19.66 -1.33 30.82
CA ALA A 48 -19.12 -1.59 29.51
C ALA A 48 -17.64 -1.21 29.61
N GLN A 49 -16.79 -2.21 29.67
CA GLN A 49 -15.36 -2.05 29.53
C GLN A 49 -15.17 -1.43 28.13
N ALA A 50 -14.81 -0.16 28.10
CA ALA A 50 -14.27 0.44 26.90
C ALA A 50 -13.03 -0.39 26.55
N THR A 51 -13.15 -1.23 25.53
CA THR A 51 -12.00 -1.81 24.87
C THR A 51 -11.21 -0.62 24.33
N THR A 52 -10.13 -0.29 25.02
CA THR A 52 -9.10 0.56 24.47
C THR A 52 -8.61 -0.13 23.21
N THR A 53 -9.08 0.35 22.06
CA THR A 53 -8.46 0.07 20.78
C THR A 53 -7.05 0.60 20.87
N THR A 54 -6.10 -0.27 21.14
CA THR A 54 -4.70 0.03 20.91
C THR A 54 -4.57 0.17 19.40
N SER A 55 -4.61 1.41 18.90
CA SER A 55 -4.18 1.71 17.56
C SER A 55 -2.75 1.19 17.42
N TYR A 56 -2.56 0.17 16.64
CA TYR A 56 -1.25 -0.34 16.28
C TYR A 56 -0.62 0.69 15.33
N ASP A 57 0.02 1.70 15.88
CA ASP A 57 0.82 2.63 15.11
C ASP A 57 2.17 1.98 14.81
N ARG A 58 2.22 1.19 13.74
CA ARG A 58 3.45 0.57 13.25
C ARG A 58 4.42 1.58 12.64
N THR A 59 3.94 2.74 12.20
CA THR A 59 4.79 3.78 11.60
C THR A 59 5.60 4.55 12.64
N LEU A 60 5.04 4.80 13.80
CA LEU A 60 5.75 5.54 14.87
C LEU A 60 6.72 4.67 15.69
N GLY A 61 6.58 3.36 15.64
CA GLY A 61 7.43 2.42 16.40
C GLY A 61 8.62 1.83 15.64
N ASN A 62 8.71 2.00 14.31
CA ASN A 62 9.77 1.41 13.50
C ASN A 62 10.72 2.46 12.91
N ALA A 63 11.71 2.87 13.71
CA ALA A 63 12.73 3.83 13.28
C ALA A 63 13.50 3.36 12.03
N GLN A 64 13.67 2.06 11.82
CA GLN A 64 14.34 1.51 10.65
C GLN A 64 13.51 1.69 9.39
N PHE A 65 12.19 1.44 9.45
CA PHE A 65 11.28 1.71 8.33
C PHE A 65 11.34 3.19 7.92
N GLU A 66 11.21 4.12 8.88
CA GLU A 66 11.24 5.55 8.60
C GLU A 66 12.60 6.04 8.09
N ALA A 67 13.70 5.47 8.58
CA ALA A 67 15.04 5.74 8.06
C ALA A 67 15.17 5.29 6.60
N ALA A 68 14.77 4.06 6.29
CA ALA A 68 14.79 3.52 4.92
C ALA A 68 13.87 4.31 3.97
N ARG A 69 12.66 4.63 4.41
CA ARG A 69 11.72 5.47 3.66
C ARG A 69 12.34 6.83 3.32
N THR A 70 12.96 7.48 4.31
CA THR A 70 13.62 8.78 4.13
C THR A 70 14.84 8.67 3.22
N GLN A 71 15.67 7.65 3.39
CA GLN A 71 16.84 7.39 2.55
C GLN A 71 16.45 7.20 1.08
N ASN A 72 15.36 6.50 0.81
CA ASN A 72 14.84 6.28 -0.54
C ASN A 72 14.01 7.47 -1.06
N GLY A 73 13.86 8.54 -0.29
CA GLY A 73 13.11 9.74 -0.69
C GLY A 73 11.62 9.47 -0.91
N LEU A 74 11.03 8.51 -0.21
CA LEU A 74 9.62 8.12 -0.36
C LEU A 74 8.73 8.99 0.53
N ALA A 75 7.55 9.36 0.04
CA ALA A 75 6.57 10.14 0.78
C ALA A 75 6.14 9.44 2.07
N LYS A 76 5.93 10.21 3.13
CA LYS A 76 5.51 9.67 4.43
C LYS A 76 4.06 9.17 4.39
N GLU A 77 3.18 9.98 3.79
CA GLU A 77 1.76 9.67 3.75
C GLU A 77 1.39 8.94 2.45
N MET A 78 0.56 7.91 2.56
CA MET A 78 0.22 7.04 1.44
C MET A 78 -0.54 7.76 0.34
N ASN A 79 -1.38 8.73 0.69
CA ASN A 79 -2.11 9.55 -0.28
C ASN A 79 -1.19 10.40 -1.17
N TYR A 80 0.01 10.74 -0.69
CA TYR A 80 1.01 11.50 -1.47
C TYR A 80 2.02 10.61 -2.19
N GLY A 81 2.02 9.32 -1.91
CA GLY A 81 2.86 8.34 -2.59
C GLY A 81 2.26 7.79 -3.88
N SER A 82 2.91 6.82 -4.46
CA SER A 82 2.44 6.04 -5.61
C SER A 82 2.44 4.56 -5.30
N ILE A 83 1.48 3.84 -5.89
CA ILE A 83 1.23 2.41 -5.66
C ILE A 83 1.62 1.63 -6.92
N LEU A 84 2.48 0.62 -6.78
CA LEU A 84 2.69 -0.38 -7.82
C LEU A 84 1.69 -1.53 -7.61
N HIS A 85 0.77 -1.73 -8.53
CA HIS A 85 -0.04 -2.95 -8.55
C HIS A 85 0.76 -4.06 -9.20
N ALA A 86 1.44 -4.85 -8.38
CA ALA A 86 2.20 -6.04 -8.77
C ALA A 86 1.23 -7.19 -9.10
N TRP A 87 0.43 -6.96 -10.16
CA TRP A 87 -0.69 -7.83 -10.52
C TRP A 87 -0.22 -9.22 -10.89
N MET A 88 -0.71 -10.21 -10.17
CA MET A 88 -0.38 -11.63 -10.30
C MET A 88 1.08 -12.00 -10.02
N TRP A 89 1.88 -11.10 -9.45
CA TRP A 89 3.22 -11.47 -8.98
C TRP A 89 3.11 -12.35 -7.74
N SER A 90 4.02 -13.31 -7.59
CA SER A 90 4.16 -14.05 -6.33
C SER A 90 4.83 -13.18 -5.25
N PHE A 91 4.65 -13.55 -3.99
CA PHE A 91 5.34 -12.89 -2.88
C PHE A 91 6.86 -12.95 -3.02
N ASN A 92 7.41 -14.07 -3.49
CA ASN A 92 8.83 -14.20 -3.74
C ASN A 92 9.30 -13.30 -4.88
N THR A 93 8.54 -13.19 -5.97
CA THR A 93 8.83 -12.25 -7.06
C THR A 93 8.83 -10.81 -6.57
N MET A 94 7.82 -10.39 -5.79
CA MET A 94 7.79 -9.04 -5.21
C MET A 94 8.99 -8.79 -4.30
N LYS A 95 9.32 -9.74 -3.43
CA LYS A 95 10.47 -9.68 -2.53
C LYS A 95 11.79 -9.44 -3.27
N GLU A 96 12.00 -10.16 -4.38
CA GLU A 96 13.22 -10.04 -5.20
C GLU A 96 13.37 -8.68 -5.88
N HIS A 97 12.25 -7.95 -6.10
CA HIS A 97 12.25 -6.65 -6.78
C HIS A 97 12.13 -5.43 -5.85
N MET A 98 12.12 -5.60 -4.51
CA MET A 98 11.86 -4.48 -3.59
C MET A 98 12.86 -3.33 -3.71
N ALA A 99 14.14 -3.61 -3.93
CA ALA A 99 15.15 -2.58 -4.17
C ALA A 99 14.84 -1.74 -5.42
N GLU A 100 14.48 -2.39 -6.53
CA GLU A 100 14.12 -1.71 -7.78
C GLU A 100 12.82 -0.91 -7.64
N ILE A 101 11.85 -1.41 -6.86
CA ILE A 101 10.58 -0.72 -6.59
C ILE A 101 10.84 0.56 -5.79
N ALA A 102 11.70 0.51 -4.77
CA ALA A 102 12.12 1.68 -4.01
C ALA A 102 12.86 2.70 -4.90
N ASP A 103 13.81 2.22 -5.73
CA ASP A 103 14.55 3.09 -6.66
C ASP A 103 13.63 3.70 -7.73
N ALA A 104 12.57 3.00 -8.13
CA ALA A 104 11.54 3.55 -9.00
C ALA A 104 10.60 4.54 -8.28
N GLY A 105 10.75 4.74 -6.97
CA GLY A 105 10.05 5.76 -6.19
C GLY A 105 8.63 5.38 -5.76
N TYR A 106 8.25 4.11 -5.79
CA TYR A 106 6.96 3.67 -5.24
C TYR A 106 7.01 3.61 -3.72
N THR A 107 5.96 4.12 -3.10
CA THR A 107 5.79 4.09 -1.63
C THR A 107 5.08 2.84 -1.16
N SER A 108 4.36 2.19 -2.06
CA SER A 108 3.55 1.02 -1.74
C SER A 108 3.47 0.04 -2.89
N VAL A 109 3.33 -1.25 -2.55
CA VAL A 109 3.02 -2.31 -3.51
C VAL A 109 1.67 -2.89 -3.17
N GLN A 110 0.78 -2.96 -4.16
CA GLN A 110 -0.49 -3.69 -4.05
C GLN A 110 -0.33 -5.09 -4.61
N THR A 111 -0.66 -6.09 -3.82
CA THR A 111 -0.69 -7.50 -4.24
C THR A 111 -2.00 -7.83 -4.94
N SER A 112 -2.06 -8.98 -5.61
CA SER A 112 -3.33 -9.65 -5.91
C SER A 112 -3.91 -10.30 -4.65
N PRO A 113 -5.20 -10.75 -4.65
CA PRO A 113 -5.81 -11.39 -3.50
C PRO A 113 -5.02 -12.57 -2.95
N ILE A 114 -4.91 -12.61 -1.61
CA ILE A 114 -4.03 -13.54 -0.90
C ILE A 114 -4.74 -14.74 -0.29
N SER A 115 -6.06 -14.76 -0.29
CA SER A 115 -6.85 -15.84 0.29
C SER A 115 -6.67 -17.14 -0.49
N VAL A 116 -6.94 -18.27 0.19
CA VAL A 116 -7.10 -19.57 -0.47
C VAL A 116 -8.12 -19.48 -1.59
N ILE A 117 -7.83 -20.11 -2.72
CA ILE A 117 -8.70 -20.14 -3.91
C ILE A 117 -9.16 -21.55 -4.22
N LYS A 118 -10.24 -21.67 -5.00
CA LYS A 118 -10.64 -22.99 -5.48
C LYS A 118 -9.52 -23.62 -6.32
N GLY A 119 -9.21 -24.85 -6.07
CA GLY A 119 -8.19 -25.59 -6.82
C GLY A 119 -8.75 -26.76 -7.59
N PRO A 120 -7.92 -27.42 -8.43
CA PRO A 120 -6.65 -26.94 -8.96
C PRO A 120 -6.85 -26.07 -10.20
N MET A 121 -5.99 -25.07 -10.37
CA MET A 121 -5.88 -24.32 -11.63
C MET A 121 -5.27 -25.20 -12.72
N GLN A 122 -5.66 -24.96 -13.98
CA GLN A 122 -5.09 -25.66 -15.13
C GLN A 122 -3.83 -24.94 -15.66
N GLY A 123 -2.73 -25.02 -14.91
CA GLY A 123 -1.47 -24.35 -15.28
C GLY A 123 -1.41 -22.90 -14.80
N LYS A 124 -0.42 -22.16 -15.31
CA LYS A 124 -0.11 -20.78 -14.89
C LYS A 124 -0.32 -19.73 -15.98
N LYS A 125 -1.15 -20.00 -16.97
CA LYS A 125 -1.49 -19.05 -18.03
C LYS A 125 -2.44 -17.97 -17.53
N PHE A 126 -2.22 -16.73 -17.92
CA PHE A 126 -3.12 -15.62 -17.59
C PHE A 126 -4.51 -15.82 -18.15
N THR A 127 -4.64 -16.15 -19.44
CA THR A 127 -5.91 -16.23 -20.16
C THR A 127 -6.97 -17.10 -19.45
N GLU A 128 -6.56 -18.17 -18.79
CA GLU A 128 -7.48 -19.16 -18.23
C GLU A 128 -7.61 -19.07 -16.71
N ASN A 129 -6.73 -18.32 -16.03
CA ASN A 129 -6.57 -18.45 -14.59
C ASN A 129 -6.49 -17.14 -13.78
N TRP A 130 -6.30 -15.97 -14.39
CA TRP A 130 -6.09 -14.73 -13.65
C TRP A 130 -7.23 -14.43 -12.65
N TYR A 131 -8.47 -14.72 -13.01
CA TYR A 131 -9.66 -14.43 -12.21
C TYR A 131 -9.86 -15.36 -11.00
N TYR A 132 -9.06 -16.42 -10.87
CA TYR A 132 -9.19 -17.35 -9.74
C TYR A 132 -8.94 -16.70 -8.39
N VAL A 133 -8.00 -15.73 -8.30
CA VAL A 133 -7.72 -15.03 -7.05
C VAL A 133 -8.90 -14.19 -6.56
N TYR A 134 -9.80 -13.77 -7.47
CA TYR A 134 -11.06 -13.10 -7.16
C TYR A 134 -12.21 -14.05 -6.86
N GLN A 135 -11.92 -15.33 -6.69
CA GLN A 135 -12.86 -16.36 -6.29
C GLN A 135 -12.32 -17.11 -5.05
N PRO A 136 -12.19 -16.42 -3.90
CA PRO A 136 -11.67 -17.06 -2.70
C PRO A 136 -12.56 -18.24 -2.28
N ALA A 137 -11.93 -19.25 -1.70
CA ALA A 137 -12.59 -20.43 -1.16
C ALA A 137 -12.68 -20.39 0.37
N GLY A 138 -12.20 -19.33 0.99
CA GLY A 138 -12.18 -19.14 2.44
C GLY A 138 -11.24 -18.01 2.85
N THR A 139 -10.81 -18.03 4.09
CA THR A 139 -10.00 -16.99 4.71
C THR A 139 -8.59 -17.44 5.13
N SER A 140 -8.16 -18.63 4.79
CA SER A 140 -6.77 -19.04 4.95
C SER A 140 -5.87 -18.25 4.00
N ILE A 141 -4.70 -17.78 4.51
CA ILE A 141 -3.74 -16.99 3.73
C ILE A 141 -2.87 -17.92 2.87
N GLY A 142 -2.72 -17.55 1.61
CA GLY A 142 -1.88 -18.23 0.63
C GLY A 142 -2.67 -18.96 -0.46
N ASN A 143 -2.12 -18.94 -1.66
CA ASN A 143 -2.65 -19.67 -2.79
C ASN A 143 -1.56 -20.01 -3.81
N SER A 144 -1.89 -20.81 -4.81
CA SER A 144 -0.93 -21.32 -5.79
C SER A 144 -0.33 -20.26 -6.73
N ILE A 145 -0.83 -19.03 -6.72
CA ILE A 145 -0.32 -17.92 -7.53
C ILE A 145 0.64 -17.08 -6.70
N VAL A 146 0.17 -16.56 -5.57
CA VAL A 146 0.94 -15.60 -4.77
C VAL A 146 1.96 -16.25 -3.83
N GLY A 147 1.73 -17.48 -3.36
CA GLY A 147 2.60 -18.19 -2.43
C GLY A 147 1.93 -18.49 -1.09
N SER A 148 2.73 -18.89 -0.12
CA SER A 148 2.30 -19.25 1.24
C SER A 148 2.22 -18.03 2.18
N GLU A 149 1.63 -18.20 3.35
CA GLU A 149 1.64 -17.19 4.42
C GLU A 149 3.08 -16.87 4.89
N ASP A 150 3.98 -17.85 4.92
CA ASP A 150 5.39 -17.60 5.26
C ASP A 150 6.11 -16.78 4.17
N ASP A 151 5.77 -16.99 2.88
CA ASP A 151 6.27 -16.15 1.79
C ASP A 151 5.75 -14.70 1.93
N LEU A 152 4.49 -14.51 2.37
CA LEU A 152 3.93 -13.19 2.67
C LEU A 152 4.74 -12.49 3.76
N LYS A 153 5.00 -13.15 4.89
CA LYS A 153 5.81 -12.61 6.00
C LYS A 153 7.22 -12.23 5.54
N ALA A 154 7.84 -13.06 4.71
CA ALA A 154 9.17 -12.77 4.18
C ALA A 154 9.15 -11.56 3.22
N MET A 155 8.13 -11.43 2.38
CA MET A 155 7.98 -10.32 1.44
C MET A 155 7.69 -9.00 2.16
N THR A 156 6.78 -8.98 3.15
CA THR A 156 6.47 -7.76 3.93
C THR A 156 7.69 -7.29 4.71
N ALA A 157 8.43 -8.22 5.34
CA ALA A 157 9.67 -7.90 6.03
C ALA A 157 10.72 -7.29 5.10
N GLU A 158 10.84 -7.80 3.87
CA GLU A 158 11.75 -7.23 2.87
C GLU A 158 11.31 -5.83 2.44
N ALA A 159 10.01 -5.63 2.13
CA ALA A 159 9.47 -4.33 1.74
C ALA A 159 9.76 -3.24 2.78
N HIS A 160 9.61 -3.58 4.05
CA HIS A 160 9.85 -2.65 5.15
C HIS A 160 11.32 -2.22 5.28
N LYS A 161 12.31 -3.03 4.85
CA LYS A 161 13.71 -2.63 4.80
C LYS A 161 13.97 -1.49 3.82
N TYR A 162 13.11 -1.32 2.83
CA TYR A 162 13.18 -0.25 1.84
C TYR A 162 12.20 0.90 2.12
N GLY A 163 11.44 0.84 3.21
CA GLY A 163 10.41 1.83 3.53
C GLY A 163 9.19 1.77 2.63
N ILE A 164 8.92 0.61 2.03
CA ILE A 164 7.76 0.33 1.17
C ILE A 164 6.68 -0.36 2.00
N ARG A 165 5.41 0.08 1.82
CA ARG A 165 4.24 -0.52 2.44
C ARG A 165 3.58 -1.53 1.53
N ILE A 166 2.95 -2.53 2.12
CA ILE A 166 2.22 -3.57 1.39
C ILE A 166 0.72 -3.37 1.56
N ILE A 167 0.02 -3.24 0.45
CA ILE A 167 -1.44 -3.19 0.36
C ILE A 167 -1.91 -4.53 -0.21
N VAL A 168 -2.80 -5.21 0.49
CA VAL A 168 -3.41 -6.45 0.01
C VAL A 168 -4.74 -6.15 -0.66
N ASP A 169 -4.95 -6.72 -1.85
CA ASP A 169 -6.28 -6.78 -2.46
C ASP A 169 -7.11 -7.85 -1.73
N ALA A 170 -8.14 -7.42 -1.00
CA ALA A 170 -8.94 -8.27 -0.14
C ALA A 170 -10.36 -8.45 -0.70
N VAL A 171 -10.69 -9.67 -1.12
CA VAL A 171 -12.05 -10.03 -1.54
C VAL A 171 -12.87 -10.33 -0.30
N ILE A 172 -13.74 -9.39 0.06
CA ILE A 172 -14.49 -9.41 1.31
C ILE A 172 -16.01 -9.49 1.12
N ASN A 173 -16.48 -9.43 -0.13
CA ASN A 173 -17.90 -9.47 -0.48
C ASN A 173 -18.42 -10.87 -0.75
N HIS A 174 -17.61 -11.76 -1.31
CA HIS A 174 -18.07 -13.04 -1.84
C HIS A 174 -16.99 -14.12 -1.82
N PHE A 175 -17.42 -15.38 -1.97
CA PHE A 175 -16.56 -16.53 -2.23
C PHE A 175 -16.86 -17.14 -3.59
N THR A 176 -16.06 -18.13 -3.99
CA THR A 176 -16.24 -18.88 -5.26
C THR A 176 -17.67 -19.38 -5.46
N SER A 177 -18.08 -19.53 -6.72
CA SER A 177 -19.38 -20.15 -7.05
C SER A 177 -19.48 -21.66 -6.75
N ASP A 178 -18.33 -22.32 -6.53
CA ASP A 178 -18.26 -23.74 -6.23
C ASP A 178 -18.33 -23.97 -4.71
N TRP A 179 -19.51 -24.34 -4.23
CA TRP A 179 -19.75 -24.62 -2.81
C TRP A 179 -18.80 -25.67 -2.22
N ASN A 180 -18.46 -26.69 -3.00
CA ASN A 180 -17.60 -27.79 -2.50
C ASN A 180 -16.12 -27.36 -2.38
N ALA A 181 -15.72 -26.28 -3.04
CA ALA A 181 -14.39 -25.73 -2.91
C ALA A 181 -14.24 -24.81 -1.68
N ILE A 182 -15.35 -24.35 -1.12
CA ILE A 182 -15.32 -23.49 0.08
C ILE A 182 -14.77 -24.27 1.27
N GLU A 183 -13.91 -23.64 2.07
CA GLU A 183 -13.37 -24.23 3.30
C GLU A 183 -14.49 -24.76 4.21
N PRO A 184 -14.34 -25.97 4.81
CA PRO A 184 -15.38 -26.55 5.66
C PRO A 184 -15.88 -25.66 6.77
N SER A 185 -15.02 -24.79 7.31
CA SER A 185 -15.38 -23.81 8.33
C SER A 185 -16.41 -22.78 7.85
N TRP A 186 -16.46 -22.49 6.56
CA TRP A 186 -17.38 -21.59 5.92
C TRP A 186 -18.60 -22.26 5.26
N GLN A 187 -18.65 -23.59 5.19
CA GLN A 187 -19.76 -24.33 4.56
C GLN A 187 -21.01 -24.34 5.45
N ASN A 188 -21.53 -23.16 5.75
CA ASN A 188 -22.79 -22.95 6.46
C ASN A 188 -23.62 -21.92 5.67
N ALA A 189 -24.80 -22.34 5.17
CA ALA A 189 -25.64 -21.49 4.33
C ALA A 189 -26.09 -20.18 5.01
N SER A 190 -26.13 -20.12 6.34
CA SER A 190 -26.49 -18.88 7.07
C SER A 190 -25.43 -17.79 7.01
N LEU A 191 -24.21 -18.12 6.55
CA LEU A 191 -23.11 -17.16 6.35
C LEU A 191 -23.17 -16.46 4.99
N PHE A 192 -24.16 -16.81 4.15
CA PHE A 192 -24.33 -16.28 2.80
C PHE A 192 -25.76 -15.80 2.59
N HIS A 193 -25.94 -14.76 1.77
CA HIS A 193 -27.26 -14.38 1.28
C HIS A 193 -27.86 -15.48 0.44
N THR A 194 -29.18 -15.61 0.46
CA THR A 194 -29.86 -16.61 -0.34
C THR A 194 -30.13 -16.09 -1.75
N LYS A 195 -30.03 -16.94 -2.76
CA LYS A 195 -30.28 -16.55 -4.17
C LYS A 195 -31.71 -16.07 -4.45
N SER A 196 -32.63 -16.25 -3.51
CA SER A 196 -34.03 -15.83 -3.64
C SER A 196 -34.33 -14.50 -2.94
N GLU A 197 -33.37 -13.91 -2.27
CA GLU A 197 -33.56 -12.63 -1.58
C GLU A 197 -33.78 -11.48 -2.54
N GLY A 198 -34.62 -10.52 -2.13
CA GLY A 198 -34.77 -9.20 -2.73
C GLY A 198 -35.15 -9.09 -4.18
N GLY A 199 -35.68 -10.15 -4.76
CA GLY A 199 -36.08 -10.14 -6.17
C GLY A 199 -34.91 -10.10 -7.15
N CYS A 200 -33.73 -10.65 -6.76
CA CYS A 200 -32.61 -10.86 -7.66
C CYS A 200 -33.04 -11.63 -8.90
N GLY A 201 -32.71 -11.13 -10.10
CA GLY A 201 -32.97 -11.83 -11.35
C GLY A 201 -32.07 -13.06 -11.54
N ASN A 202 -32.34 -13.87 -12.57
CA ASN A 202 -31.47 -14.98 -13.01
C ASN A 202 -31.00 -15.91 -11.89
N ASN A 203 -31.92 -16.38 -11.04
CA ASN A 203 -31.59 -17.25 -9.89
C ASN A 203 -30.57 -16.63 -8.92
N GLY A 204 -30.72 -15.38 -8.62
CA GLY A 204 -29.88 -14.64 -7.66
C GLY A 204 -28.66 -13.93 -8.25
N THR A 205 -28.42 -14.05 -9.55
CA THR A 205 -27.24 -13.46 -10.21
C THR A 205 -27.52 -12.21 -11.04
N GLY A 206 -28.79 -11.85 -11.25
CA GLY A 206 -29.19 -10.67 -11.99
C GLY A 206 -29.27 -9.46 -11.08
N ILE A 207 -28.30 -8.54 -11.18
CA ILE A 207 -28.22 -7.32 -10.38
C ILE A 207 -28.73 -6.14 -11.19
N ASN A 208 -29.71 -5.41 -10.64
CA ASN A 208 -30.11 -4.10 -11.13
C ASN A 208 -29.31 -3.03 -10.37
N TYR A 209 -28.33 -2.45 -11.02
CA TYR A 209 -27.46 -1.40 -10.45
C TYR A 209 -28.20 -0.07 -10.14
N GLY A 210 -29.46 0.04 -10.52
CA GLY A 210 -30.36 1.09 -10.06
C GLY A 210 -31.05 0.81 -8.72
N ASN A 211 -30.80 -0.35 -8.12
CA ASN A 211 -31.39 -0.79 -6.86
C ASN A 211 -30.28 -1.21 -5.87
N ARG A 212 -29.97 -0.36 -4.91
CA ARG A 212 -28.90 -0.59 -3.93
C ARG A 212 -29.06 -1.90 -3.16
N TRP A 213 -30.29 -2.26 -2.81
CA TRP A 213 -30.51 -3.51 -2.10
C TRP A 213 -30.08 -4.73 -2.94
N GLN A 214 -30.36 -4.72 -4.27
CA GLN A 214 -29.89 -5.80 -5.13
C GLN A 214 -28.37 -5.78 -5.33
N VAL A 215 -27.76 -4.61 -5.36
CA VAL A 215 -26.30 -4.48 -5.50
C VAL A 215 -25.58 -5.12 -4.31
N THR A 216 -26.16 -5.03 -3.11
CA THR A 216 -25.53 -5.49 -1.86
C THR A 216 -25.92 -6.91 -1.42
N HIS A 217 -26.96 -7.52 -2.01
CA HIS A 217 -27.47 -8.81 -1.54
C HIS A 217 -27.57 -9.86 -2.65
N CYS A 218 -27.44 -9.46 -3.93
CA CYS A 218 -27.49 -10.43 -5.02
C CYS A 218 -26.10 -10.97 -5.35
N HIS A 219 -26.04 -12.23 -5.69
CA HIS A 219 -24.80 -12.95 -5.99
C HIS A 219 -24.10 -12.38 -7.24
N LEU A 220 -23.06 -11.59 -7.04
CA LEU A 220 -22.26 -11.01 -8.13
C LEU A 220 -21.69 -12.13 -9.01
N LEU A 221 -22.08 -12.15 -10.29
CA LEU A 221 -21.65 -13.16 -11.27
C LEU A 221 -21.91 -14.62 -10.83
N GLY A 222 -22.79 -14.85 -9.86
CA GLY A 222 -23.09 -16.17 -9.33
C GLY A 222 -22.16 -16.66 -8.24
N LEU A 223 -21.25 -15.83 -7.78
CA LEU A 223 -20.38 -16.07 -6.63
C LEU A 223 -21.21 -16.09 -5.33
N TRP A 224 -20.79 -16.88 -4.35
CA TRP A 224 -21.48 -16.95 -3.06
C TRP A 224 -21.30 -15.65 -2.28
N ASP A 225 -22.37 -14.87 -2.22
CA ASP A 225 -22.40 -13.57 -1.57
C ASP A 225 -22.45 -13.72 -0.05
N LEU A 226 -21.54 -13.06 0.67
CA LEU A 226 -21.44 -13.15 2.13
C LEU A 226 -22.60 -12.38 2.78
N ASN A 227 -23.22 -12.98 3.79
CA ASN A 227 -24.26 -12.33 4.61
C ASN A 227 -23.59 -11.30 5.54
N THR A 228 -23.45 -10.08 5.04
CA THR A 228 -22.74 -8.99 5.72
C THR A 228 -23.46 -8.46 6.95
N GLU A 229 -24.77 -8.69 7.11
CA GLU A 229 -25.50 -8.39 8.34
C GLU A 229 -25.23 -9.41 9.47
N ASN A 230 -24.62 -10.56 9.14
CA ASN A 230 -24.28 -11.57 10.11
C ASN A 230 -22.95 -11.25 10.81
N GLN A 231 -23.02 -10.94 12.11
CA GLN A 231 -21.85 -10.61 12.93
C GLN A 231 -20.76 -11.71 12.88
N GLU A 232 -21.13 -12.98 12.72
CA GLU A 232 -20.15 -14.07 12.61
C GLU A 232 -19.30 -13.94 11.34
N VAL A 233 -19.91 -13.53 10.23
CA VAL A 233 -19.20 -13.25 8.96
C VAL A 233 -18.20 -12.12 9.16
N GLY A 234 -18.64 -11.01 9.76
CA GLY A 234 -17.77 -9.88 10.09
C GLY A 234 -16.59 -10.29 10.97
N ASN A 235 -16.83 -11.03 12.05
CA ASN A 235 -15.78 -11.47 12.97
C ASN A 235 -14.74 -12.39 12.30
N ARG A 236 -15.18 -13.31 11.44
CA ARG A 236 -14.28 -14.20 10.71
C ARG A 236 -13.44 -13.46 9.69
N MET A 237 -14.05 -12.53 8.95
CA MET A 237 -13.34 -11.69 7.98
C MET A 237 -12.35 -10.75 8.68
N GLN A 238 -12.75 -10.14 9.82
CA GLN A 238 -11.83 -9.36 10.64
C GLN A 238 -10.62 -10.19 11.10
N GLY A 239 -10.85 -11.45 11.49
CA GLY A 239 -9.78 -12.37 11.87
C GLY A 239 -8.74 -12.57 10.76
N PHE A 240 -9.20 -12.75 9.53
CA PHE A 240 -8.33 -12.83 8.35
C PHE A 240 -7.52 -11.54 8.13
N LEU A 241 -8.18 -10.38 8.17
CA LEU A 241 -7.50 -9.09 7.96
C LEU A 241 -6.49 -8.81 9.08
N LYS A 242 -6.84 -9.09 10.34
CA LYS A 242 -5.91 -8.96 11.48
C LYS A 242 -4.72 -9.89 11.36
N GLN A 243 -4.90 -11.10 10.86
CA GLN A 243 -3.79 -12.02 10.60
C GLN A 243 -2.85 -11.45 9.52
N ALA A 244 -3.39 -10.97 8.41
CA ALA A 244 -2.58 -10.34 7.36
C ALA A 244 -1.79 -9.13 7.90
N VAL A 245 -2.40 -8.29 8.74
CA VAL A 245 -1.70 -7.19 9.41
C VAL A 245 -0.61 -7.71 10.36
N ALA A 246 -0.87 -8.80 11.10
CA ALA A 246 0.15 -9.43 11.95
C ALA A 246 1.33 -9.98 11.12
N ASP A 247 1.09 -10.39 9.89
CA ASP A 247 2.10 -10.85 8.93
C ASP A 247 2.83 -9.70 8.20
N GLY A 248 2.55 -8.46 8.56
CA GLY A 248 3.25 -7.27 8.07
C GLY A 248 2.52 -6.48 6.98
N VAL A 249 1.29 -6.82 6.63
CA VAL A 249 0.48 -6.02 5.69
C VAL A 249 0.15 -4.66 6.31
N ASP A 250 0.30 -3.58 5.53
CA ASP A 250 0.13 -2.19 5.98
C ASP A 250 -1.22 -1.61 5.58
N GLY A 251 -1.84 -2.16 4.55
CA GLY A 251 -3.11 -1.64 4.03
C GLY A 251 -3.93 -2.65 3.25
N PHE A 252 -5.15 -2.25 2.92
CA PHE A 252 -6.06 -3.06 2.11
C PHE A 252 -6.72 -2.25 0.99
N ARG A 253 -6.86 -2.88 -0.16
CA ARG A 253 -7.85 -2.54 -1.17
C ARG A 253 -9.00 -3.53 -1.01
N TYR A 254 -10.20 -3.05 -0.82
CA TYR A 254 -11.38 -3.91 -0.70
C TYR A 254 -12.06 -4.10 -2.05
N ASP A 255 -11.99 -5.32 -2.57
CA ASP A 255 -12.65 -5.73 -3.80
C ASP A 255 -14.16 -5.63 -3.65
N ALA A 256 -14.83 -5.19 -4.72
CA ALA A 256 -16.28 -5.10 -4.79
C ALA A 256 -16.93 -4.33 -3.60
N ALA A 257 -16.24 -3.37 -2.98
CA ALA A 257 -16.70 -2.69 -1.78
C ALA A 257 -18.07 -2.02 -1.93
N LYS A 258 -18.45 -1.56 -3.15
CA LYS A 258 -19.79 -1.03 -3.41
C LYS A 258 -20.91 -2.08 -3.32
N HIS A 259 -20.56 -3.36 -3.35
CA HIS A 259 -21.49 -4.48 -3.19
C HIS A 259 -21.74 -4.84 -1.71
N ILE A 260 -21.20 -4.06 -0.81
CA ILE A 260 -21.45 -4.14 0.64
C ILE A 260 -22.20 -2.88 1.07
N GLU A 261 -23.23 -3.05 1.87
CA GLU A 261 -24.03 -1.93 2.39
C GLU A 261 -23.23 -1.07 3.36
N LEU A 262 -23.51 0.22 3.35
CA LEU A 262 -23.03 1.12 4.40
C LEU A 262 -23.76 0.82 5.74
N PRO A 263 -23.16 1.08 6.88
CA PRO A 263 -23.71 0.67 8.19
C PRO A 263 -25.18 0.97 8.42
N ASP A 264 -25.71 2.09 7.95
CA ASP A 264 -27.08 2.52 8.19
C ASP A 264 -27.90 2.68 6.89
N GLU A 265 -27.47 2.08 5.77
CA GLU A 265 -28.04 2.32 4.44
C GLU A 265 -29.50 1.90 4.31
N PHE A 266 -29.90 0.82 4.99
CA PHE A 266 -31.27 0.26 4.90
C PHE A 266 -32.08 0.42 6.18
N GLY A 267 -31.67 1.32 7.08
CA GLY A 267 -32.40 1.63 8.33
C GLY A 267 -32.21 0.60 9.45
N THR A 268 -31.51 -0.50 9.19
CA THR A 268 -30.98 -1.43 10.20
C THR A 268 -29.47 -1.36 10.13
N HIS A 269 -28.81 -1.23 11.28
CA HIS A 269 -27.36 -1.13 11.32
C HIS A 269 -26.71 -2.45 10.91
N SER A 270 -25.91 -2.42 9.81
CA SER A 270 -25.03 -3.50 9.45
C SER A 270 -23.69 -3.35 10.18
N PRO A 271 -23.25 -4.34 10.94
CA PRO A 271 -22.01 -4.26 11.71
C PRO A 271 -20.76 -4.53 10.88
N TYR A 272 -20.90 -4.91 9.63
CA TYR A 272 -19.81 -5.51 8.85
C TYR A 272 -18.61 -4.59 8.72
N PHE A 273 -18.79 -3.41 8.11
CA PHE A 273 -17.68 -2.48 7.94
C PHE A 273 -17.09 -2.02 9.28
N ASP A 274 -17.92 -1.69 10.27
CA ASP A 274 -17.41 -1.30 11.60
C ASP A 274 -16.58 -2.42 12.25
N THR A 275 -16.89 -3.68 11.94
CA THR A 275 -16.12 -4.85 12.42
C THR A 275 -14.84 -5.06 11.64
N ILE A 276 -14.93 -5.18 10.32
CA ILE A 276 -13.78 -5.59 9.49
C ILE A 276 -12.72 -4.50 9.36
N LEU A 277 -13.11 -3.22 9.38
CA LEU A 277 -12.18 -2.11 9.23
C LEU A 277 -11.34 -1.87 10.50
N ASP A 278 -11.81 -2.32 11.66
CA ASP A 278 -11.02 -2.35 12.91
C ASP A 278 -10.02 -3.53 12.88
N ASN A 279 -9.07 -3.48 11.96
CA ASN A 279 -8.10 -4.54 11.72
C ASN A 279 -6.64 -4.12 12.00
N GLY A 280 -6.39 -2.82 12.25
CA GLY A 280 -5.06 -2.29 12.55
C GLY A 280 -4.24 -1.88 11.31
N ALA A 281 -4.82 -1.90 10.12
CA ALA A 281 -4.15 -1.42 8.90
C ALA A 281 -3.95 0.10 8.94
N GLN A 282 -2.86 0.57 8.31
CA GLN A 282 -2.54 1.99 8.22
C GLN A 282 -3.38 2.69 7.14
N TYR A 283 -3.66 2.00 6.04
CA TYR A 283 -4.37 2.54 4.88
C TYR A 283 -5.42 1.57 4.37
N GLN A 284 -6.61 2.09 4.10
CA GLN A 284 -7.72 1.25 3.62
C GLN A 284 -8.48 2.00 2.53
N TYR A 285 -8.72 1.35 1.39
CA TYR A 285 -9.54 1.93 0.36
C TYR A 285 -10.43 0.90 -0.33
N GLY A 286 -11.54 1.35 -0.91
CA GLY A 286 -12.52 0.48 -1.53
C GLY A 286 -12.57 0.59 -3.04
N GLU A 287 -12.84 -0.53 -3.71
CA GLU A 287 -13.34 -0.49 -5.07
C GLU A 287 -14.81 -0.06 -5.06
N VAL A 288 -15.02 1.23 -5.20
CA VAL A 288 -16.35 1.84 -5.28
C VAL A 288 -16.49 2.51 -6.64
N LEU A 289 -16.80 1.70 -7.66
CA LEU A 289 -16.98 2.21 -9.02
C LEU A 289 -18.15 3.19 -9.07
N GLN A 290 -17.86 4.39 -9.55
CA GLN A 290 -18.79 5.52 -9.56
C GLN A 290 -19.85 5.36 -10.64
N GLY A 291 -21.05 5.90 -10.40
CA GLY A 291 -22.10 6.05 -11.42
C GLY A 291 -23.41 5.30 -11.14
N ASP A 292 -23.46 4.40 -10.15
CA ASP A 292 -24.69 3.67 -9.81
C ASP A 292 -25.70 4.61 -9.13
N ALA A 293 -26.98 4.43 -9.46
CA ALA A 293 -28.03 5.22 -8.83
C ALA A 293 -28.18 4.89 -7.33
N GLY A 294 -28.23 5.92 -6.50
CA GLY A 294 -28.39 5.80 -5.05
C GLY A 294 -27.11 5.45 -4.30
N LEU A 295 -25.99 5.22 -4.99
CA LEU A 295 -24.71 4.95 -4.35
C LEU A 295 -24.14 6.23 -3.71
N ASN A 296 -23.95 6.21 -2.39
CA ASN A 296 -23.28 7.30 -1.65
C ASN A 296 -21.77 7.10 -1.65
N VAL A 297 -21.12 7.45 -2.77
CA VAL A 297 -19.68 7.23 -2.98
C VAL A 297 -18.83 7.87 -1.89
N ALA A 298 -19.22 9.07 -1.43
CA ALA A 298 -18.43 9.83 -0.45
C ALA A 298 -18.45 9.25 0.98
N ALA A 299 -19.41 8.38 1.29
CA ALA A 299 -19.49 7.77 2.60
C ALA A 299 -18.43 6.70 2.85
N TYR A 300 -17.98 6.03 1.78
CA TYR A 300 -16.99 4.95 1.91
C TYR A 300 -15.60 5.43 2.38
N PRO A 301 -14.97 6.46 1.76
CA PRO A 301 -13.66 6.91 2.25
C PRO A 301 -13.71 7.47 3.67
N ALA A 302 -14.78 8.17 4.05
CA ALA A 302 -14.93 8.63 5.43
C ALA A 302 -15.01 7.46 6.43
N LEU A 303 -15.62 6.34 6.02
CA LEU A 303 -15.66 5.12 6.82
C LEU A 303 -14.28 4.45 6.90
N PHE A 304 -13.56 4.34 5.79
CA PHE A 304 -12.22 3.75 5.77
C PHE A 304 -11.21 4.57 6.58
N GLU A 305 -11.23 5.88 6.48
CA GLU A 305 -10.35 6.78 7.24
C GLU A 305 -10.60 6.71 8.75
N LYS A 306 -11.84 6.49 9.18
CA LYS A 306 -12.18 6.33 10.61
C LYS A 306 -11.34 5.25 11.30
N TYR A 307 -10.94 4.22 10.54
CA TYR A 307 -10.22 3.05 11.04
C TYR A 307 -8.77 2.96 10.53
N SER A 308 -8.25 3.99 9.88
CA SER A 308 -6.91 4.02 9.30
C SER A 308 -6.06 5.11 9.94
N SER A 309 -4.76 4.86 10.12
CA SER A 309 -3.83 5.85 10.69
C SER A 309 -3.10 6.70 9.65
N ASN A 310 -3.17 6.32 8.36
CA ASN A 310 -2.44 6.96 7.27
C ASN A 310 -3.35 7.16 6.04
N GLY A 311 -4.59 7.58 6.27
CA GLY A 311 -5.56 7.89 5.21
C GLY A 311 -6.34 6.69 4.69
N GLY A 312 -7.21 6.97 3.74
CA GLY A 312 -8.07 5.99 3.10
C GLY A 312 -8.69 6.57 1.84
N GLY A 313 -9.45 5.77 1.09
CA GLY A 313 -9.99 6.30 -0.13
C GLY A 313 -10.91 5.39 -0.92
N ASN A 314 -11.24 5.86 -2.11
CA ASN A 314 -12.01 5.16 -3.14
C ASN A 314 -11.32 5.21 -4.47
N THR A 315 -11.63 4.22 -5.31
CA THR A 315 -11.22 4.20 -6.71
C THR A 315 -11.82 5.36 -7.53
N ALA A 316 -11.01 6.00 -8.37
CA ALA A 316 -11.40 7.14 -9.21
C ALA A 316 -11.76 6.70 -10.64
N SER A 317 -12.77 5.83 -10.79
CA SER A 317 -13.13 5.21 -12.08
C SER A 317 -13.54 6.24 -13.16
N ASN A 318 -14.29 7.27 -12.79
CA ASN A 318 -14.69 8.34 -13.71
C ASN A 318 -13.48 9.10 -14.26
N TYR A 319 -12.53 9.44 -13.37
CA TYR A 319 -11.32 10.14 -13.81
C TYR A 319 -10.44 9.28 -14.70
N GLY A 320 -10.26 8.00 -14.35
CA GLY A 320 -9.56 7.04 -15.21
C GLY A 320 -10.17 6.96 -16.61
N GLY A 321 -11.51 6.94 -16.71
CA GLY A 321 -12.25 6.97 -17.97
C GLY A 321 -12.03 8.27 -18.77
N ALA A 322 -12.10 9.42 -18.09
CA ALA A 322 -11.85 10.73 -18.71
C ALA A 322 -10.41 10.85 -19.24
N LEU A 323 -9.43 10.38 -18.44
CA LEU A 323 -8.03 10.38 -18.84
C LEU A 323 -7.76 9.48 -20.05
N ARG A 324 -8.27 8.23 -20.05
CA ARG A 324 -8.15 7.33 -21.22
C ARG A 324 -8.79 7.94 -22.46
N SER A 325 -9.95 8.57 -22.32
CA SER A 325 -10.61 9.27 -23.42
C SER A 325 -9.76 10.42 -23.97
N ALA A 326 -9.17 11.24 -23.09
CA ALA A 326 -8.28 12.35 -23.49
C ALA A 326 -7.02 11.86 -24.20
N LEU A 327 -6.41 10.76 -23.74
CA LEU A 327 -5.23 10.16 -24.35
C LEU A 327 -5.55 9.56 -25.73
N ASN A 328 -6.66 8.83 -25.85
CA ASN A 328 -7.07 8.19 -27.10
C ASN A 328 -7.54 9.19 -28.17
N SER A 329 -8.21 10.25 -27.77
CA SER A 329 -8.71 11.28 -28.70
C SER A 329 -7.70 12.40 -28.97
N LYS A 330 -6.52 12.36 -28.35
CA LYS A 330 -5.54 13.46 -28.38
C LYS A 330 -6.18 14.79 -27.97
N ASN A 331 -6.82 14.80 -26.82
CA ASN A 331 -7.46 15.99 -26.24
C ASN A 331 -7.00 16.18 -24.79
N LEU A 332 -5.68 16.17 -24.59
CA LEU A 332 -5.05 16.34 -23.29
C LEU A 332 -4.99 17.84 -22.95
N ASN A 333 -5.86 18.30 -22.05
CA ASN A 333 -5.86 19.70 -21.62
C ASN A 333 -6.36 19.87 -20.17
N ALA A 334 -5.97 21.01 -19.56
CA ALA A 334 -6.30 21.34 -18.18
C ALA A 334 -7.81 21.45 -17.93
N GLY A 335 -8.60 21.96 -18.90
CA GLY A 335 -10.05 22.10 -18.74
C GLY A 335 -10.76 20.77 -18.53
N ASN A 336 -10.29 19.71 -19.22
CA ASN A 336 -10.90 18.38 -19.15
C ASN A 336 -10.42 17.57 -17.95
N LEU A 337 -9.21 17.82 -17.45
CA LEU A 337 -8.52 16.96 -16.48
C LEU A 337 -8.29 17.61 -15.11
N ASN A 338 -8.73 18.85 -14.91
CA ASN A 338 -8.54 19.54 -13.64
C ASN A 338 -9.31 18.87 -12.48
N SER A 339 -10.58 18.54 -12.69
CA SER A 339 -11.38 17.83 -11.68
C SER A 339 -11.08 16.34 -11.70
N LEU A 340 -10.84 15.74 -10.54
CA LEU A 340 -10.71 14.28 -10.36
C LEU A 340 -12.06 13.56 -10.34
N GLN A 341 -13.17 14.27 -10.51
CA GLN A 341 -14.54 13.74 -10.66
C GLN A 341 -14.96 12.79 -9.52
N GLY A 342 -14.59 13.13 -8.28
CA GLY A 342 -14.75 12.27 -7.11
C GLY A 342 -16.19 12.06 -6.63
N GLN A 343 -17.20 12.76 -7.18
CA GLN A 343 -18.60 12.65 -6.73
C GLN A 343 -18.79 12.86 -5.22
N GLY A 344 -18.18 13.91 -4.68
CA GLY A 344 -18.22 14.28 -3.27
C GLY A 344 -17.08 13.70 -2.44
N VAL A 345 -16.28 12.80 -3.00
CA VAL A 345 -15.00 12.35 -2.42
C VAL A 345 -13.96 13.44 -2.60
N GLN A 346 -13.18 13.72 -1.57
CA GLN A 346 -12.08 14.67 -1.65
C GLN A 346 -10.97 14.15 -2.59
N ASP A 347 -10.24 15.05 -3.23
CA ASP A 347 -9.24 14.66 -4.21
C ASP A 347 -8.12 13.78 -3.60
N ASP A 348 -7.74 14.01 -2.37
CA ASP A 348 -6.74 13.22 -1.62
C ASP A 348 -7.24 11.86 -1.13
N GLN A 349 -8.55 11.64 -1.15
CA GLN A 349 -9.18 10.36 -0.84
C GLN A 349 -9.38 9.47 -2.08
N LEU A 350 -8.85 9.83 -3.24
CA LEU A 350 -9.01 9.07 -4.46
C LEU A 350 -7.78 8.22 -4.77
N VAL A 351 -8.00 7.00 -5.24
CA VAL A 351 -6.96 6.18 -5.89
C VAL A 351 -7.16 6.26 -7.39
N THR A 352 -6.21 6.89 -8.08
CA THR A 352 -6.29 7.18 -9.53
C THR A 352 -5.48 6.16 -10.32
N TRP A 353 -5.90 5.88 -11.54
CA TRP A 353 -5.16 5.01 -12.47
C TRP A 353 -5.36 5.42 -13.92
N VAL A 354 -4.42 5.10 -14.78
CA VAL A 354 -4.59 5.11 -16.23
C VAL A 354 -5.40 3.90 -16.65
N GLU A 355 -5.01 2.75 -16.10
CA GLU A 355 -5.69 1.46 -16.23
C GLU A 355 -5.65 0.67 -14.92
N SER A 356 -6.60 -0.23 -14.75
CA SER A 356 -6.64 -1.24 -13.70
C SER A 356 -6.66 -2.63 -14.30
N HIS A 357 -6.53 -3.66 -13.48
CA HIS A 357 -6.67 -5.04 -13.94
C HIS A 357 -8.04 -5.28 -14.62
N ASP A 358 -9.12 -4.66 -14.11
CA ASP A 358 -10.45 -4.79 -14.70
C ASP A 358 -10.56 -4.14 -16.07
N THR A 359 -10.07 -2.91 -16.22
CA THR A 359 -10.09 -2.24 -17.51
C THR A 359 -9.20 -2.92 -18.56
N TYR A 360 -8.21 -3.67 -18.09
CA TYR A 360 -7.27 -4.41 -18.94
C TYR A 360 -7.73 -5.85 -19.24
N ALA A 361 -8.06 -6.64 -18.19
CA ALA A 361 -8.22 -8.08 -18.31
C ALA A 361 -9.67 -8.52 -18.60
N ASN A 362 -10.68 -7.71 -18.24
CA ASN A 362 -12.07 -8.03 -18.51
C ASN A 362 -12.39 -8.05 -20.02
N GLY A 363 -13.50 -8.68 -20.37
CA GLY A 363 -13.89 -8.93 -21.76
C GLY A 363 -14.18 -7.67 -22.58
N ASP A 364 -14.52 -6.53 -21.96
CA ASP A 364 -14.72 -5.24 -22.60
C ASP A 364 -13.42 -4.50 -22.97
N ARG A 365 -12.28 -4.93 -22.40
CA ARG A 365 -10.93 -4.50 -22.80
C ARG A 365 -10.75 -3.00 -22.92
N GLN A 366 -11.25 -2.22 -21.97
CA GLN A 366 -11.29 -0.76 -22.02
C GLN A 366 -9.91 -0.10 -22.19
N SER A 367 -8.85 -0.71 -21.69
CA SER A 367 -7.49 -0.18 -21.77
C SER A 367 -6.49 -1.09 -22.49
N THR A 368 -6.84 -2.34 -22.77
CA THR A 368 -5.93 -3.34 -23.36
C THR A 368 -5.22 -2.84 -24.63
N GLY A 369 -5.93 -2.08 -25.48
CA GLY A 369 -5.40 -1.52 -26.74
C GLY A 369 -4.52 -0.27 -26.58
N MET A 370 -4.39 0.28 -25.37
CA MET A 370 -3.50 1.41 -25.13
C MET A 370 -2.04 0.97 -25.23
N THR A 371 -1.22 1.78 -25.90
CA THR A 371 0.22 1.54 -26.02
C THR A 371 0.95 1.93 -24.74
N ASP A 372 2.12 1.36 -24.49
CA ASP A 372 2.97 1.70 -23.33
C ASP A 372 3.30 3.20 -23.32
N TRP A 373 3.48 3.80 -24.49
CA TRP A 373 3.62 5.26 -24.61
C TRP A 373 2.42 6.01 -24.03
N GLN A 374 1.18 5.59 -24.34
CA GLN A 374 -0.03 6.22 -23.78
C GLN A 374 -0.12 6.01 -22.25
N ILE A 375 0.30 4.86 -21.76
CA ILE A 375 0.36 4.59 -20.32
C ILE A 375 1.36 5.54 -19.64
N ARG A 376 2.57 5.71 -20.19
CA ARG A 376 3.54 6.69 -19.66
C ARG A 376 3.03 8.13 -19.71
N MET A 377 2.35 8.55 -20.80
CA MET A 377 1.73 9.86 -20.87
C MET A 377 0.67 10.05 -19.77
N GLY A 378 -0.20 9.06 -19.61
CA GLY A 378 -1.22 9.05 -18.56
C GLY A 378 -0.62 9.05 -17.15
N TRP A 379 0.45 8.29 -16.94
CA TRP A 379 1.19 8.31 -15.68
C TRP A 379 1.77 9.68 -15.36
N GLY A 380 2.35 10.35 -16.36
CA GLY A 380 2.82 11.73 -16.22
C GLY A 380 1.72 12.68 -15.73
N VAL A 381 0.47 12.43 -16.11
CA VAL A 381 -0.68 13.21 -15.62
C VAL A 381 -0.98 12.85 -14.16
N ILE A 382 -1.38 11.62 -13.88
CA ILE A 382 -1.88 11.26 -12.54
C ILE A 382 -0.79 11.27 -11.46
N GLY A 383 0.43 10.85 -11.82
CA GLY A 383 1.56 10.83 -10.90
C GLY A 383 2.03 12.22 -10.47
N ALA A 384 1.86 13.24 -11.31
CA ALA A 384 2.24 14.61 -10.99
C ALA A 384 1.19 15.35 -10.13
N ARG A 385 -0.07 14.88 -10.09
CA ARG A 385 -1.18 15.53 -9.38
C ARG A 385 -0.96 15.56 -7.86
N LYS A 386 -1.51 16.59 -7.20
CA LYS A 386 -1.56 16.66 -5.74
C LYS A 386 -2.53 15.63 -5.18
N GLY A 387 -3.72 15.58 -5.73
CA GLY A 387 -4.80 14.72 -5.26
C GLY A 387 -4.64 13.28 -5.71
N GLY A 388 -5.14 12.38 -4.86
CA GLY A 388 -5.19 10.95 -5.09
C GLY A 388 -3.85 10.22 -4.92
N ALA A 389 -3.91 8.94 -4.65
CA ALA A 389 -2.77 8.02 -4.75
C ALA A 389 -2.80 7.36 -6.13
N PRO A 390 -1.84 7.63 -7.04
CA PRO A 390 -1.83 6.99 -8.36
C PRO A 390 -1.37 5.54 -8.23
N LEU A 391 -2.09 4.65 -8.89
CA LEU A 391 -1.81 3.23 -8.98
C LEU A 391 -1.33 2.90 -10.39
N PHE A 392 -0.14 2.32 -10.49
CA PHE A 392 0.43 1.78 -11.74
C PHE A 392 0.10 0.30 -11.86
N PHE A 393 -0.72 -0.07 -12.83
CA PHE A 393 -1.00 -1.47 -13.13
C PHE A 393 0.13 -2.05 -13.98
N ASN A 394 0.78 -3.10 -13.49
CA ASN A 394 1.85 -3.76 -14.21
C ASN A 394 1.29 -4.88 -15.11
N ARG A 395 1.42 -4.71 -16.43
CA ARG A 395 0.96 -5.65 -17.45
C ARG A 395 1.83 -6.91 -17.49
N PRO A 396 1.27 -8.06 -17.89
CA PRO A 396 2.07 -9.25 -18.24
C PRO A 396 3.03 -8.94 -19.41
N VAL A 397 4.19 -9.54 -19.40
CA VAL A 397 5.26 -9.29 -20.38
C VAL A 397 4.76 -9.45 -21.83
N GLY A 398 5.04 -8.46 -22.66
CA GLY A 398 4.72 -8.43 -24.09
C GLY A 398 3.24 -8.34 -24.43
N SER A 399 2.39 -7.98 -23.46
CA SER A 399 0.93 -7.98 -23.56
C SER A 399 0.37 -6.58 -23.79
N GLY A 400 -0.79 -6.48 -24.46
CA GLY A 400 -1.50 -5.23 -24.67
C GLY A 400 -0.98 -4.37 -25.83
N GLY A 401 -1.56 -3.19 -26.01
CA GLY A 401 -1.26 -2.34 -27.17
C GLY A 401 -1.68 -3.02 -28.50
N SER A 402 -0.73 -3.20 -29.38
CA SER A 402 -0.94 -3.96 -30.64
C SER A 402 -0.78 -5.48 -30.48
N ASN A 403 -0.35 -5.94 -29.32
CA ASN A 403 -0.15 -7.36 -29.02
C ASN A 403 -1.45 -8.01 -28.49
N ALA A 404 -1.40 -9.31 -28.25
CA ALA A 404 -2.50 -10.00 -27.58
C ALA A 404 -2.71 -9.43 -26.17
N GLN A 405 -3.95 -9.51 -25.66
CA GLN A 405 -4.27 -9.13 -24.28
C GLN A 405 -3.36 -9.87 -23.28
N PHE A 406 -3.15 -11.16 -23.51
CA PHE A 406 -2.18 -11.97 -22.79
C PHE A 406 -1.29 -12.66 -23.83
N ALA A 407 -0.05 -12.25 -23.90
CA ALA A 407 0.93 -12.81 -24.84
C ALA A 407 1.57 -14.11 -24.34
N GLU A 408 1.30 -14.47 -23.07
CA GLU A 408 1.83 -15.66 -22.38
C GLU A 408 3.39 -15.74 -22.44
N GLN A 409 4.05 -14.58 -22.44
CA GLN A 409 5.50 -14.49 -22.33
C GLN A 409 5.99 -14.53 -20.88
N SER A 410 5.09 -14.25 -19.93
CA SER A 410 5.23 -14.48 -18.51
C SER A 410 4.05 -15.33 -18.00
N GLN A 411 4.20 -15.91 -16.82
CA GLN A 411 3.19 -16.76 -16.19
C GLN A 411 2.66 -16.10 -14.92
N LEU A 412 1.55 -16.60 -14.39
CA LEU A 412 1.09 -16.23 -13.05
C LEU A 412 2.18 -16.53 -12.02
N GLY A 413 2.51 -15.56 -11.22
CA GLY A 413 3.61 -15.58 -10.25
C GLY A 413 4.85 -14.82 -10.69
N ASP A 414 5.06 -14.61 -12.00
CA ASP A 414 6.21 -13.86 -12.54
C ASP A 414 5.97 -12.34 -12.44
N ALA A 415 7.07 -11.57 -12.52
CA ALA A 415 6.99 -10.13 -12.75
C ALA A 415 6.39 -9.83 -14.13
N GLY A 416 5.68 -8.72 -14.25
CA GLY A 416 5.21 -8.21 -15.53
C GLY A 416 6.31 -7.50 -16.32
N ASP A 417 5.89 -6.63 -17.26
CA ASP A 417 6.83 -5.85 -18.07
C ASP A 417 7.60 -4.81 -17.22
N ASN A 418 8.57 -4.12 -17.85
CA ASN A 418 9.42 -3.15 -17.17
C ASN A 418 8.90 -1.69 -17.26
N GLU A 419 7.67 -1.45 -17.72
CA GLU A 419 7.13 -0.10 -17.88
C GLU A 419 7.02 0.64 -16.54
N TRP A 420 6.74 -0.08 -15.45
CA TRP A 420 6.64 0.47 -14.09
C TRP A 420 7.93 1.14 -13.59
N LYS A 421 9.08 0.83 -14.17
CA LYS A 421 10.40 1.41 -13.84
C LYS A 421 11.05 2.16 -15.01
N SER A 422 10.28 2.46 -16.06
CA SER A 422 10.77 3.29 -17.16
C SER A 422 11.19 4.68 -16.66
N PRO A 423 12.13 5.37 -17.32
CA PRO A 423 12.64 6.65 -16.84
C PRO A 423 11.55 7.69 -16.57
N GLU A 424 10.54 7.77 -17.42
CA GLU A 424 9.40 8.68 -17.24
C GLU A 424 8.62 8.36 -15.96
N VAL A 425 8.30 7.08 -15.75
CA VAL A 425 7.55 6.63 -14.56
C VAL A 425 8.34 6.87 -13.29
N LYS A 426 9.61 6.45 -13.27
CA LYS A 426 10.52 6.63 -12.14
C LYS A 426 10.64 8.11 -11.72
N TRP A 427 10.89 9.01 -12.67
CA TRP A 427 11.07 10.42 -12.33
C TRP A 427 9.76 11.12 -11.94
N VAL A 428 8.63 10.71 -12.49
CA VAL A 428 7.31 11.19 -12.03
C VAL A 428 7.04 10.75 -10.59
N ASN A 429 7.38 9.51 -10.21
CA ASN A 429 7.27 9.04 -8.83
C ASN A 429 8.18 9.84 -7.88
N LYS A 430 9.45 10.03 -8.25
CA LYS A 430 10.40 10.83 -7.45
C LYS A 430 9.94 12.28 -7.32
N PHE A 431 9.43 12.87 -8.39
CA PHE A 431 8.81 14.19 -8.36
C PHE A 431 7.64 14.22 -7.38
N ARG A 432 6.72 13.26 -7.47
CA ARG A 432 5.56 13.18 -6.57
C ARG A 432 5.97 13.13 -5.10
N ASN A 433 6.91 12.27 -4.77
CA ASN A 433 7.43 12.15 -3.40
C ASN A 433 8.04 13.47 -2.91
N ALA A 434 8.85 14.12 -3.75
CA ALA A 434 9.50 15.39 -3.40
C ALA A 434 8.51 16.57 -3.26
N MET A 435 7.31 16.43 -3.81
CA MET A 435 6.24 17.44 -3.79
C MET A 435 5.16 17.18 -2.72
N GLU A 436 5.42 16.28 -1.77
CA GLU A 436 4.48 16.00 -0.67
C GLU A 436 4.06 17.30 0.03
N GLY A 437 2.76 17.54 0.17
CA GLY A 437 2.17 18.74 0.78
C GLY A 437 2.10 19.98 -0.10
N ASN A 438 2.77 20.03 -1.26
CA ASN A 438 2.76 21.20 -2.14
C ASN A 438 1.40 21.43 -2.81
N ALA A 439 1.09 22.70 -3.08
CA ALA A 439 -0.06 23.09 -3.88
C ALA A 439 0.10 22.69 -5.36
N GLU A 440 -0.98 22.71 -6.11
CA GLU A 440 -1.05 22.30 -7.50
C GLU A 440 -1.64 23.40 -8.39
N TYR A 441 -1.14 23.50 -9.61
CA TYR A 441 -1.78 24.26 -10.67
C TYR A 441 -1.62 23.57 -12.01
N LEU A 442 -2.75 23.35 -12.70
CA LEU A 442 -2.77 22.79 -14.06
C LEU A 442 -2.94 23.90 -15.09
N ARG A 443 -2.13 23.87 -16.12
CA ARG A 443 -2.28 24.74 -17.30
C ARG A 443 -1.91 24.00 -18.58
N ASN A 444 -2.46 24.46 -19.69
CA ASN A 444 -1.98 24.04 -20.99
C ASN A 444 -0.62 24.68 -21.27
N CYS A 445 0.20 24.02 -22.07
CA CYS A 445 1.31 24.70 -22.76
C CYS A 445 0.73 25.70 -23.77
N GLN A 446 1.52 26.14 -24.74
CA GLN A 446 1.03 27.11 -25.76
C GLN A 446 -0.06 26.54 -26.68
N ALA A 447 -0.34 25.25 -26.68
CA ALA A 447 -1.31 24.55 -27.52
C ALA A 447 -1.97 23.38 -26.80
N GLU A 448 -2.99 22.81 -27.41
CA GLU A 448 -3.62 21.55 -26.97
C GLU A 448 -2.63 20.38 -27.01
N ASN A 449 -2.96 19.30 -26.32
CA ASN A 449 -2.14 18.09 -26.18
C ASN A 449 -0.79 18.31 -25.51
N CYS A 450 -0.66 19.39 -24.75
CA CYS A 450 0.48 19.67 -23.91
C CYS A 450 -0.01 20.24 -22.57
N LEU A 451 0.11 19.45 -21.51
CA LEU A 451 -0.36 19.77 -20.16
C LEU A 451 0.82 19.98 -19.24
N MET A 452 0.81 21.06 -18.48
CA MET A 452 1.74 21.35 -17.40
C MET A 452 1.03 21.13 -16.06
N ILE A 453 1.61 20.31 -15.21
CA ILE A 453 1.18 20.10 -13.83
C ILE A 453 2.26 20.66 -12.91
N GLU A 454 2.03 21.85 -12.42
CA GLU A 454 2.94 22.54 -11.51
C GLU A 454 2.63 22.16 -10.07
N ARG A 455 3.68 21.87 -9.30
CA ARG A 455 3.63 21.70 -7.86
C ARG A 455 4.50 22.80 -7.24
N TYR A 456 3.89 23.64 -6.42
CA TYR A 456 4.55 24.83 -5.93
C TYR A 456 4.39 24.98 -4.42
N LYS A 457 5.32 25.73 -3.85
CA LYS A 457 5.33 26.01 -2.42
C LYS A 457 4.12 26.84 -2.01
N SER A 458 3.58 26.50 -0.87
CA SER A 458 2.62 27.31 -0.12
C SER A 458 3.02 27.32 1.34
N ASP A 459 2.40 28.13 2.17
CA ASP A 459 2.71 28.19 3.60
C ASP A 459 2.64 26.78 4.22
N GLY A 460 3.72 26.34 4.86
CA GLY A 460 3.86 25.02 5.48
C GLY A 460 4.16 23.86 4.53
N SER A 461 4.33 24.10 3.23
CA SER A 461 4.65 23.08 2.26
C SER A 461 6.16 22.76 2.19
N ASN A 462 6.51 21.73 1.39
CA ASN A 462 7.88 21.34 1.12
C ASN A 462 8.71 22.47 0.51
N ALA A 463 10.04 22.44 0.73
CA ALA A 463 10.98 23.40 0.18
C ALA A 463 11.18 23.34 -1.34
N ASN A 464 10.76 22.25 -1.98
CA ASN A 464 10.90 22.02 -3.42
C ASN A 464 9.68 22.55 -4.19
N ASP A 465 9.88 22.91 -5.45
CA ASP A 465 8.84 23.10 -6.44
C ASP A 465 9.30 22.56 -7.80
N GLY A 466 8.37 22.40 -8.73
CA GLY A 466 8.68 21.87 -10.05
C GLY A 466 7.44 21.66 -10.91
N VAL A 467 7.65 21.17 -12.12
CA VAL A 467 6.59 20.92 -13.09
C VAL A 467 6.82 19.65 -13.89
N VAL A 468 5.77 18.86 -14.03
CA VAL A 468 5.72 17.78 -15.05
C VAL A 468 4.99 18.31 -16.27
N VAL A 469 5.60 18.13 -17.43
CA VAL A 469 5.00 18.51 -18.72
C VAL A 469 4.76 17.25 -19.53
N VAL A 470 3.50 17.01 -19.86
CA VAL A 470 3.07 15.88 -20.71
C VAL A 470 2.75 16.45 -22.09
N ASN A 471 3.62 16.22 -23.06
CA ASN A 471 3.47 16.72 -24.42
C ASN A 471 3.24 15.59 -25.41
N MET A 472 2.02 15.47 -25.93
CA MET A 472 1.63 14.42 -26.87
C MET A 472 1.87 14.79 -28.34
N ASP A 473 2.11 16.07 -28.66
CA ASP A 473 2.11 16.52 -30.05
C ASP A 473 3.01 17.74 -30.31
N GLY A 474 3.95 17.57 -31.25
CA GLY A 474 4.87 18.60 -31.70
C GLY A 474 5.80 19.13 -30.60
N ASP A 475 6.97 19.61 -30.97
CA ASP A 475 7.86 20.29 -30.02
C ASP A 475 7.21 21.61 -29.56
N LYS A 476 7.28 21.91 -28.26
CA LYS A 476 6.70 23.14 -27.69
C LYS A 476 7.81 24.01 -27.07
N ASN A 477 7.82 25.29 -27.43
CA ASN A 477 8.61 26.30 -26.72
C ASN A 477 7.77 26.80 -25.52
N LEU A 478 8.34 26.73 -24.33
CA LEU A 478 7.66 27.14 -23.09
C LEU A 478 7.93 28.61 -22.72
N ALA A 479 8.87 29.28 -23.42
CA ALA A 479 9.20 30.67 -23.14
C ALA A 479 7.99 31.60 -23.31
N GLY A 480 7.79 32.48 -22.34
CA GLY A 480 6.67 33.42 -22.27
C GLY A 480 5.47 32.93 -21.46
N LEU A 481 5.40 31.64 -21.09
CA LEU A 481 4.33 31.12 -20.25
C LEU A 481 4.46 31.64 -18.81
N ASP A 482 3.32 31.99 -18.22
CA ASP A 482 3.24 32.22 -16.77
C ASP A 482 3.44 30.92 -16.01
N THR A 483 3.99 31.01 -14.79
CA THR A 483 4.21 29.84 -13.93
C THR A 483 4.05 30.21 -12.44
N THR A 484 3.72 29.21 -11.64
CA THR A 484 3.68 29.34 -10.17
C THR A 484 5.05 29.10 -9.53
N LEU A 485 6.01 28.57 -10.29
CA LEU A 485 7.33 28.20 -9.80
C LEU A 485 8.12 29.43 -9.33
N ASP A 486 9.07 29.20 -8.43
CA ASP A 486 10.02 30.21 -8.00
C ASP A 486 11.04 30.54 -9.10
N ASP A 487 11.67 31.69 -9.02
CA ASP A 487 12.72 32.08 -9.96
C ASP A 487 13.91 31.12 -9.84
N GLY A 488 14.40 30.63 -10.97
CA GLY A 488 15.48 29.65 -11.00
C GLY A 488 15.57 28.87 -12.32
N THR A 489 16.47 27.91 -12.36
CA THR A 489 16.63 26.97 -13.47
C THR A 489 16.26 25.57 -13.00
N TYR A 490 15.38 24.90 -13.70
CA TYR A 490 14.85 23.56 -13.39
C TYR A 490 15.30 22.60 -14.48
N THR A 491 16.02 21.56 -14.10
CA THR A 491 16.55 20.56 -15.02
C THR A 491 15.49 19.50 -15.35
N ASP A 492 15.34 19.14 -16.62
CA ASP A 492 14.54 17.97 -17.04
C ASP A 492 15.28 16.68 -16.72
N GLN A 493 14.80 15.97 -15.75
CA GLN A 493 15.39 14.75 -15.21
C GLN A 493 15.23 13.53 -16.14
N VAL A 494 14.32 13.61 -17.12
CA VAL A 494 14.00 12.51 -18.03
C VAL A 494 14.73 12.65 -19.36
N ASN A 495 14.62 13.82 -19.99
CA ASN A 495 15.08 14.01 -21.38
C ASN A 495 16.32 14.91 -21.49
N GLY A 496 16.78 15.46 -20.37
CA GLY A 496 17.81 16.49 -20.36
C GLY A 496 17.29 17.86 -20.80
N GLY A 497 18.12 18.88 -20.69
CA GLY A 497 17.72 20.26 -20.89
C GLY A 497 17.16 20.91 -19.61
N ALA A 498 16.65 22.14 -19.74
CA ALA A 498 16.14 22.89 -18.61
C ALA A 498 15.11 23.94 -19.04
N ILE A 499 14.32 24.39 -18.05
CA ILE A 499 13.56 25.63 -18.13
C ILE A 499 14.17 26.65 -17.18
N THR A 500 14.10 27.93 -17.55
CA THR A 500 14.50 29.05 -16.68
C THR A 500 13.27 29.88 -16.36
N VAL A 501 13.08 30.18 -15.08
CA VAL A 501 11.97 30.99 -14.56
C VAL A 501 12.52 32.28 -14.00
N ALA A 502 11.91 33.41 -14.34
CA ALA A 502 12.15 34.69 -13.76
C ALA A 502 10.85 35.52 -13.72
N ASN A 503 10.56 36.15 -12.59
CA ASN A 503 9.36 36.95 -12.35
C ASN A 503 8.06 36.21 -12.67
N LYS A 504 7.98 34.95 -12.19
CA LYS A 504 6.82 34.05 -12.41
C LYS A 504 6.50 33.80 -13.90
N LYS A 505 7.52 33.83 -14.75
CA LYS A 505 7.44 33.46 -16.17
C LYS A 505 8.57 32.51 -16.55
N ILE A 506 8.24 31.55 -17.39
CA ILE A 506 9.28 30.75 -18.05
C ILE A 506 9.94 31.64 -19.11
N THR A 507 11.20 31.95 -18.97
CA THR A 507 11.96 32.82 -19.88
C THR A 507 12.69 32.04 -20.96
N ALA A 508 13.00 30.76 -20.71
CA ALA A 508 13.63 29.85 -21.67
C ALA A 508 13.26 28.40 -21.39
N GLY A 509 13.26 27.56 -22.40
CA GLY A 509 13.07 26.11 -22.34
C GLY A 509 12.04 25.60 -23.34
N SER A 510 12.14 24.30 -23.64
CA SER A 510 11.26 23.61 -24.58
C SER A 510 11.06 22.15 -24.18
N VAL A 511 9.99 21.53 -24.66
CA VAL A 511 9.71 20.11 -24.48
C VAL A 511 9.50 19.44 -25.83
N LYS A 512 9.94 18.19 -25.93
CA LYS A 512 9.83 17.40 -27.16
C LYS A 512 8.47 16.75 -27.31
N SER A 513 8.10 16.55 -28.57
CA SER A 513 6.90 15.79 -28.94
C SER A 513 6.95 14.36 -28.41
N GLY A 514 5.83 13.88 -27.90
CA GLY A 514 5.67 12.51 -27.42
C GLY A 514 6.44 12.18 -26.13
N LYS A 515 6.77 13.18 -25.31
CA LYS A 515 7.57 13.02 -24.10
C LYS A 515 6.87 13.52 -22.84
N VAL A 516 7.20 12.87 -21.74
CA VAL A 516 7.01 13.39 -20.37
C VAL A 516 8.32 14.02 -19.96
N SER A 517 8.30 15.28 -19.55
CA SER A 517 9.43 16.04 -19.02
C SER A 517 9.18 16.35 -17.54
N VAL A 518 10.17 16.13 -16.69
CA VAL A 518 10.08 16.35 -15.25
C VAL A 518 11.11 17.40 -14.85
N PHE A 519 10.68 18.66 -14.75
CA PHE A 519 11.53 19.77 -14.37
C PHE A 519 11.47 19.97 -12.86
N VAL A 520 12.52 19.61 -12.20
CA VAL A 520 12.64 19.74 -10.75
C VAL A 520 14.09 19.85 -10.33
N ASN A 521 14.36 20.66 -9.30
CA ASN A 521 15.61 20.67 -8.59
C ASN A 521 15.39 19.97 -7.24
N ILE A 522 15.18 18.68 -7.27
CA ILE A 522 15.35 17.89 -6.06
C ILE A 522 16.86 17.94 -5.84
N GLY A 523 17.30 18.53 -4.75
CA GLY A 523 18.67 18.32 -4.29
C GLY A 523 18.85 16.80 -4.38
N THR A 524 19.82 16.37 -5.16
CA THR A 524 20.09 14.93 -5.30
C THR A 524 19.95 14.36 -3.90
N ALA A 525 18.96 13.50 -3.68
CA ALA A 525 18.98 12.64 -2.49
C ALA A 525 20.43 12.22 -2.40
N PRO A 526 21.17 12.53 -1.30
CA PRO A 526 22.62 12.44 -1.30
C PRO A 526 22.95 11.25 -2.15
N THR A 527 23.57 11.52 -3.32
CA THR A 527 23.80 10.49 -4.38
C THR A 527 24.27 9.32 -3.59
N PRO A 528 23.59 8.15 -3.61
CA PRO A 528 24.12 6.99 -2.89
C PRO A 528 25.57 7.04 -3.31
N ASP A 529 26.37 7.50 -2.40
CA ASP A 529 27.80 7.90 -2.52
C ASP A 529 28.36 6.95 -3.57
N PRO A 530 28.79 7.40 -4.81
CA PRO A 530 28.84 6.63 -6.04
C PRO A 530 29.36 5.27 -5.69
N ASP A 531 28.42 4.36 -5.59
CA ASP A 531 28.35 3.04 -4.95
C ASP A 531 29.70 2.82 -4.27
N PRO A 532 29.88 3.21 -2.98
CA PRO A 532 31.21 3.17 -2.41
C PRO A 532 31.69 1.81 -2.83
N THR A 533 32.53 1.78 -3.86
CA THR A 533 33.06 0.61 -4.56
C THR A 533 32.83 -0.57 -3.67
N PRO A 534 31.79 -1.44 -3.99
CA PRO A 534 30.92 -2.12 -3.03
C PRO A 534 31.71 -2.34 -1.78
N ASP A 535 31.39 -1.47 -0.79
CA ASP A 535 32.20 -1.40 0.44
C ASP A 535 32.15 -2.81 0.91
N PRO A 536 33.21 -3.56 0.76
CA PRO A 536 33.18 -4.98 0.62
C PRO A 536 32.22 -5.47 1.68
N ASP A 537 31.01 -5.83 1.22
CA ASP A 537 29.77 -6.33 1.84
C ASP A 537 29.80 -6.06 3.34
N PRO A 538 29.05 -5.06 3.95
CA PRO A 538 29.30 -4.52 5.28
C PRO A 538 29.73 -5.67 6.14
N THR A 539 31.00 -5.73 6.38
CA THR A 539 31.71 -6.97 6.79
C THR A 539 30.91 -7.49 7.94
N PRO A 540 30.21 -8.65 7.80
CA PRO A 540 29.18 -9.10 8.72
C PRO A 540 29.75 -8.91 10.12
N ASP A 541 29.18 -7.99 10.85
CA ASP A 541 29.65 -7.34 12.08
C ASP A 541 30.89 -8.05 12.60
N SER A 542 32.09 -7.57 12.24
CA SER A 542 33.35 -8.35 12.32
C SER A 542 33.60 -8.95 13.70
N THR A 543 32.58 -8.84 14.56
CA THR A 543 32.61 -9.29 15.96
C THR A 543 31.34 -10.06 16.34
N THR A 544 31.52 -11.09 17.13
CA THR A 544 30.46 -11.71 17.92
C THR A 544 30.56 -11.21 19.35
N THR A 545 29.60 -10.45 19.84
CA THR A 545 29.59 -9.92 21.20
C THR A 545 28.81 -10.86 22.13
N VAL A 546 29.49 -11.40 23.15
CA VAL A 546 28.88 -12.26 24.15
C VAL A 546 28.53 -11.43 25.38
N TYR A 547 27.27 -11.49 25.80
CA TYR A 547 26.75 -10.83 27.01
C TYR A 547 26.42 -11.88 28.08
N TYR A 548 26.83 -11.59 29.33
CA TYR A 548 26.61 -12.47 30.45
C TYR A 548 26.16 -11.69 31.70
N PRO A 549 25.20 -12.21 32.52
CA PRO A 549 24.71 -11.51 33.69
C PRO A 549 25.81 -11.27 34.73
N SER A 550 26.07 -10.01 35.05
CA SER A 550 27.09 -9.64 36.06
C SER A 550 26.76 -10.11 37.47
N THR A 551 25.51 -10.49 37.74
CA THR A 551 25.05 -11.02 39.02
C THR A 551 25.61 -12.38 39.37
N LYS A 552 26.15 -13.11 38.38
CA LYS A 552 26.72 -14.48 38.59
C LYS A 552 28.09 -14.44 39.24
N PHE A 553 29.04 -13.70 38.70
CA PHE A 553 30.43 -13.66 39.17
C PHE A 553 30.91 -12.25 39.55
N GLY A 554 30.08 -11.22 39.36
CA GLY A 554 30.46 -9.83 39.54
C GLY A 554 31.05 -9.21 38.27
N ALA A 555 30.84 -7.89 38.12
CA ALA A 555 31.28 -7.16 36.91
C ALA A 555 32.81 -7.19 36.71
N ASP A 556 33.57 -7.26 37.82
CA ASP A 556 35.02 -7.21 37.78
C ASP A 556 35.70 -8.60 37.84
N SER A 557 34.91 -9.68 37.94
CA SER A 557 35.39 -11.03 38.18
C SER A 557 34.88 -12.06 37.17
N THR A 558 34.36 -11.62 36.01
CA THR A 558 33.85 -12.53 35.00
C THR A 558 34.80 -12.63 33.81
N TYR A 559 35.10 -13.87 33.42
CA TYR A 559 35.94 -14.21 32.27
C TYR A 559 35.20 -15.12 31.31
N LEU A 560 35.42 -14.92 30.01
CA LEU A 560 34.96 -15.75 28.91
C LEU A 560 36.10 -16.65 28.42
N HIS A 561 35.93 -17.95 28.53
CA HIS A 561 36.86 -18.93 27.98
C HIS A 561 36.22 -19.54 26.75
N TRP A 562 36.83 -19.35 25.59
CA TRP A 562 36.17 -19.62 24.32
C TRP A 562 37.14 -20.11 23.21
N ARG A 563 36.57 -20.71 22.15
CA ARG A 563 37.23 -21.05 20.89
C ARG A 563 36.22 -20.98 19.74
N PHE A 564 36.67 -21.05 18.49
CA PHE A 564 35.79 -21.36 17.37
C PHE A 564 35.41 -22.85 17.40
N ALA A 565 34.12 -23.17 17.28
CA ALA A 565 33.59 -24.52 17.42
C ALA A 565 33.97 -25.44 16.25
N ASP A 566 34.27 -24.86 15.09
CA ASP A 566 34.69 -25.54 13.86
C ASP A 566 36.19 -25.83 13.75
N GLY A 567 36.95 -25.65 14.84
CA GLY A 567 38.38 -25.99 14.88
C GLY A 567 39.29 -24.86 15.37
N GLY A 568 39.01 -24.26 16.51
CA GLY A 568 39.85 -23.26 17.15
C GLY A 568 40.57 -23.78 18.41
N THR A 569 41.64 -23.11 18.81
CA THR A 569 42.31 -23.32 20.09
C THR A 569 41.59 -22.54 21.19
N TRP A 570 41.37 -23.13 22.35
CA TRP A 570 40.81 -22.42 23.51
C TRP A 570 41.72 -21.26 23.93
N THR A 571 41.11 -20.15 24.35
CA THR A 571 41.83 -19.08 25.04
C THR A 571 42.58 -19.66 26.25
N THR A 572 43.69 -19.04 26.67
CA THR A 572 44.40 -19.48 27.86
C THR A 572 43.52 -19.26 29.10
N ALA A 573 43.34 -20.28 29.94
CA ALA A 573 42.55 -20.16 31.18
C ALA A 573 43.11 -19.06 32.11
N PRO A 574 42.26 -18.27 32.74
CA PRO A 574 40.81 -18.39 32.87
C PRO A 574 40.00 -17.88 31.66
N GLY A 575 40.64 -17.45 30.59
CA GLY A 575 40.00 -16.84 29.43
C GLY A 575 40.21 -15.32 29.39
N VAL A 576 39.42 -14.65 28.61
CA VAL A 576 39.46 -13.18 28.44
C VAL A 576 38.56 -12.49 29.45
N LYS A 577 39.04 -11.43 30.09
CA LYS A 577 38.24 -10.69 31.06
C LYS A 577 37.12 -9.95 30.35
N MET A 578 35.88 -10.13 30.81
CA MET A 578 34.72 -9.37 30.33
C MET A 578 34.64 -8.00 31.01
N THR A 579 34.11 -7.03 30.35
CA THR A 579 33.93 -5.64 30.81
C THR A 579 32.46 -5.33 31.08
N ALA A 580 32.21 -4.42 32.03
CA ALA A 580 30.84 -3.95 32.27
C ALA A 580 30.27 -3.32 30.99
N ALA A 581 29.07 -3.76 30.57
CA ALA A 581 28.42 -3.29 29.34
C ALA A 581 27.27 -2.32 29.66
N CYS A 582 26.23 -2.78 30.32
CA CYS A 582 25.10 -1.99 30.78
C CYS A 582 24.53 -2.60 32.08
N SER A 583 23.48 -1.99 32.63
CA SER A 583 22.91 -2.42 33.90
C SER A 583 22.62 -3.92 33.93
N GLY A 584 23.41 -4.66 34.71
CA GLY A 584 23.24 -6.09 34.97
C GLY A 584 24.02 -7.03 34.04
N TYR A 585 24.81 -6.53 33.07
CA TYR A 585 25.58 -7.35 32.13
C TYR A 585 27.05 -6.98 32.05
N VAL A 586 27.87 -7.96 31.75
CA VAL A 586 29.25 -7.83 31.25
C VAL A 586 29.30 -8.36 29.82
N SER A 587 30.22 -7.86 29.00
CA SER A 587 30.39 -8.31 27.62
C SER A 587 31.84 -8.46 27.20
N TYR A 588 32.03 -9.22 26.12
CA TYR A 588 33.27 -9.32 25.38
C TYR A 588 32.99 -9.49 23.89
N ALA A 589 33.62 -8.68 23.05
CA ALA A 589 33.54 -8.75 21.60
C ALA A 589 34.65 -9.64 21.04
N ILE A 590 34.29 -10.68 20.32
CA ILE A 590 35.19 -11.62 19.65
C ILE A 590 35.30 -11.20 18.20
N GLU A 591 36.50 -10.98 17.67
CA GLU A 591 36.70 -10.79 16.24
C GLU A 591 36.28 -12.06 15.51
N ASN A 592 35.24 -11.95 14.67
CA ASN A 592 34.60 -13.06 13.99
C ASN A 592 34.07 -12.62 12.62
N PRO A 593 34.97 -12.20 11.69
CA PRO A 593 34.57 -11.65 10.39
C PRO A 593 33.82 -12.66 9.51
N ASP A 594 34.03 -13.95 9.75
CA ASP A 594 33.43 -15.04 8.98
C ASP A 594 32.13 -15.58 9.60
N GLY A 595 31.62 -14.97 10.70
CA GLY A 595 30.42 -15.43 11.40
C GLY A 595 30.48 -16.86 11.92
N ARG A 596 31.68 -17.36 12.23
CA ARG A 596 31.92 -18.76 12.66
C ARG A 596 31.22 -19.05 13.97
N PRO A 597 30.76 -20.29 14.21
CA PRO A 597 30.20 -20.69 15.49
C PRO A 597 31.29 -20.66 16.58
N ILE A 598 30.94 -20.12 17.74
CA ILE A 598 31.81 -20.08 18.92
C ILE A 598 31.37 -21.11 19.95
N GLU A 599 32.33 -21.72 20.63
CA GLU A 599 32.15 -22.59 21.79
C GLU A 599 32.79 -21.94 23.03
N PHE A 600 32.03 -21.85 24.14
CA PHE A 600 32.49 -21.07 25.29
C PHE A 600 31.92 -21.52 26.62
N VAL A 601 32.57 -21.08 27.70
CA VAL A 601 32.14 -21.20 29.10
C VAL A 601 32.54 -19.94 29.86
N PHE A 602 31.94 -19.71 31.02
CA PHE A 602 32.30 -18.58 31.90
C PHE A 602 33.00 -19.04 33.17
N THR A 603 33.82 -18.16 33.76
CA THR A 603 34.49 -18.42 35.04
C THR A 603 34.71 -17.14 35.84
N ASN A 604 34.82 -17.28 37.16
CA ASN A 604 35.22 -16.19 38.06
C ASN A 604 36.74 -15.98 38.14
N GLY A 605 37.54 -16.70 37.37
CA GLY A 605 39.00 -16.63 37.42
C GLY A 605 39.65 -17.32 38.64
N SER A 606 38.87 -17.82 39.60
CA SER A 606 39.33 -18.44 40.83
C SER A 606 38.83 -19.89 41.02
N GLY A 607 38.52 -20.57 39.91
CA GLY A 607 38.17 -21.99 39.90
C GLY A 607 36.68 -22.32 39.85
N GLN A 608 35.78 -21.34 39.86
CA GLN A 608 34.36 -21.58 39.59
C GLN A 608 34.06 -21.40 38.10
N TRP A 609 33.33 -22.35 37.53
CA TRP A 609 32.98 -22.39 36.13
C TRP A 609 31.45 -22.45 35.97
N ASP A 610 30.92 -21.74 35.01
CA ASP A 610 29.53 -21.86 34.58
C ASP A 610 29.51 -22.53 33.19
N ASN A 611 29.15 -23.80 33.20
CA ASN A 611 29.00 -24.65 32.03
C ASN A 611 27.54 -24.82 31.67
N LYS A 612 27.26 -25.15 30.42
CA LYS A 612 25.91 -25.44 29.94
C LYS A 612 25.24 -26.51 30.82
N ASN A 613 24.01 -26.26 31.26
CA ASN A 613 23.24 -27.10 32.19
C ASN A 613 23.89 -27.33 33.54
N GLY A 614 24.92 -26.56 33.91
CA GLY A 614 25.69 -26.77 35.15
C GLY A 614 26.53 -28.05 35.14
N VAL A 615 26.78 -28.65 33.99
CA VAL A 615 27.48 -29.92 33.84
C VAL A 615 28.92 -29.67 33.36
N SER A 616 29.89 -30.06 34.17
CA SER A 616 31.31 -29.95 33.80
C SER A 616 31.60 -30.66 32.46
N GLY A 617 32.28 -29.95 31.58
CA GLY A 617 32.59 -30.44 30.22
C GLY A 617 31.50 -30.25 29.17
N GLN A 618 30.32 -29.75 29.54
CA GLN A 618 29.35 -29.26 28.59
C GLN A 618 29.56 -27.76 28.35
N ASN A 619 29.81 -27.40 27.10
CA ASN A 619 30.08 -26.01 26.71
C ASN A 619 28.89 -25.40 26.03
N TYR A 620 28.78 -24.09 26.10
CA TYR A 620 27.84 -23.31 25.28
C TYR A 620 28.34 -23.26 23.84
N THR A 621 27.43 -23.28 22.88
CA THR A 621 27.75 -23.07 21.44
C THR A 621 26.75 -22.14 20.86
N ALA A 622 27.19 -21.09 20.17
CA ALA A 622 26.31 -20.09 19.56
C ALA A 622 26.91 -19.52 18.27
N THR A 623 26.03 -18.89 17.45
CA THR A 623 26.37 -18.11 16.26
C THR A 623 25.63 -16.76 16.31
N GLY A 624 26.09 -15.77 15.54
CA GLY A 624 25.46 -14.46 15.37
C GLY A 624 26.27 -13.31 15.99
N ALA A 625 25.89 -12.08 15.62
CA ALA A 625 26.57 -10.86 16.05
C ALA A 625 26.41 -10.58 17.56
N SER A 626 25.31 -11.00 18.16
CA SER A 626 25.04 -10.88 19.60
C SER A 626 24.61 -12.21 20.19
N VAL A 627 25.21 -12.59 21.30
CA VAL A 627 24.91 -13.80 22.08
C VAL A 627 24.64 -13.40 23.53
N VAL A 628 23.38 -13.41 23.95
CA VAL A 628 22.95 -13.01 25.29
C VAL A 628 22.61 -14.24 26.09
N VAL A 629 23.45 -14.59 27.07
CA VAL A 629 23.23 -15.73 27.97
C VAL A 629 22.35 -15.27 29.13
N THR A 630 21.15 -15.83 29.24
CA THR A 630 20.17 -15.49 30.28
C THR A 630 20.16 -16.51 31.43
N ASP A 631 20.44 -17.76 31.09
CA ASP A 631 20.54 -18.88 32.04
C ASP A 631 21.55 -19.93 31.52
N ASN A 632 21.68 -21.04 32.20
CA ASN A 632 22.63 -22.10 31.85
C ASN A 632 22.05 -23.19 30.92
N SER A 633 20.84 -23.02 30.38
CA SER A 633 20.19 -24.03 29.51
C SER A 633 20.76 -24.07 28.09
N GLY A 634 21.47 -23.02 27.69
CA GLY A 634 21.99 -22.85 26.34
C GLY A 634 20.99 -22.24 25.38
N ASN A 635 19.92 -21.63 25.87
CA ASN A 635 19.09 -20.70 25.13
C ASN A 635 19.72 -19.31 25.17
N TYR A 636 19.78 -18.65 24.03
CA TYR A 636 20.41 -17.32 23.90
C TYR A 636 19.41 -16.30 23.35
N GLY A 637 19.46 -15.10 23.92
CA GLY A 637 18.90 -13.94 23.26
C GLY A 637 19.83 -13.47 22.12
N THR A 638 19.27 -13.02 21.02
CA THR A 638 20.03 -12.46 19.88
C THR A 638 20.00 -10.93 19.85
N THR A 639 19.18 -10.30 20.68
CA THR A 639 19.11 -8.85 20.82
C THR A 639 20.04 -8.39 21.93
N ALA A 640 21.00 -7.53 21.62
CA ALA A 640 21.91 -6.94 22.61
C ALA A 640 21.12 -6.30 23.75
N PRO A 641 21.44 -6.60 25.03
CA PRO A 641 20.72 -6.02 26.16
C PRO A 641 21.07 -4.55 26.40
N CYS A 642 22.06 -4.05 25.67
CA CYS A 642 22.55 -2.69 25.72
C CYS A 642 22.40 -2.06 24.34
N THR A 643 21.61 -1.01 24.21
CA THR A 643 21.67 -0.11 23.04
C THR A 643 22.84 0.85 23.24
N VAL A 644 23.73 0.89 22.26
CA VAL A 644 24.81 1.89 22.18
C VAL A 644 24.21 3.24 21.83
#